data_661691aff9dd18b8e247106ecdad24a0
#
_entry.id   661691aff9dd18b8e247106ecdad24a0
#
_cell.length_a   1.000
_cell.length_b   1.000
_cell.length_c   1.000
_cell.angle_alpha   90.00
_cell.angle_beta   90.00
_cell.angle_gamma   90.00
#
_symmetry.space_group_name_H-M   'P 1'
#
loop_
_entity.id
_entity.type
_entity.pdbx_description
1 polymer ?
#
loop_
_entity_poly.entity_id
_entity_poly.type
_entity_poly.pdbx_seq_one_letter_code
_entity_poly.pdbx_strand_id
1 'polypeptide(L)'
;MLNLFNLQELCGMAKIAPLVRRMFNPKHVKFILIVVAIINALYLASLYLGKGPTLPRWSSSILRSGKISGGQSSLSQQAMPITSTVENGGENDQLTNGEKQNNDKSTTSPMTKKLYDIPKKPYDELTDAEKILDLLNQVTLDKQKYWLAHTELTHNELQIRVHDFLPQNWVDRPTVFYDPRFTLAVYVSEIKNQYLRKNPENKKFKIHEIVVPFAWSDWVDLTMLNEELVKPESSRKNCEYMKAVHHIPAKDPNYCVNNADLTEQDLEEMALPSTKFVPGFVVKKSPTNKASNEIRMWEGKSHLLTYAKNPLAMIILSKDGVYEAKIDTKKRIVDSDLFENYLRDNEITYDDPDTSIIMDPVKEFLDLSNKVLPNPLDPEDDEYGMVAKIKETNPDVSRELYLPDTAFDYRQDKIDKQIAEYQERIDKLHDLTRDELAFDQHSINLLRLTRNEKLYFDGLKYANQFPIEKEQTYFRMARLIFDVPENDKDAGWHYEWRFFNGALRYLKKGWNQDELLIREKVLLDRILRNWFRFANEKGIISWIAHGPLLSWYWDGLLFPFDEDIDIQMPAEELARFSKLYNQTLVIEEITEGFGKYFIDCSTFIHHRGKSYKENHIDARFIDIDTGSYIDITGLGVSDEPAPEKYSEMIAESERAGEVKKVYNCRNLHFSLYNELLPLRFTMMGGVPLYIPNRIEEILRDEYSQGMTSYTYEGFFFVDAINLWIHYLKLEFLFPDHKYYKEDGALDTEVFSLLVRSMGDAHVLKLLQKDEDILLEYYLTKDVTELHRKELTYLFDMPHGEKTLMGDVGHQRAEDEVSNNVEYHRLTSQFKFQKPFRRPLFNYEHIDKPAHHRD
;
A
#
# COMPACT_ATOMS: atom_id res chain seq x y z
N MET A 1 13.91 -18.96 -47.93
CA MET A 1 12.70 -18.87 -48.78
C MET A 1 11.63 -18.21 -47.99
N LEU A 2 11.45 -16.92 -48.16
CA LEU A 2 10.42 -16.13 -47.50
C LEU A 2 9.14 -16.25 -48.32
N ASN A 3 8.11 -16.83 -47.75
CA ASN A 3 6.77 -16.82 -48.30
C ASN A 3 6.18 -15.42 -48.19
N LEU A 4 5.89 -14.83 -49.35
CA LEU A 4 5.16 -13.59 -49.48
C LEU A 4 3.73 -13.78 -48.96
N PHE A 5 3.41 -13.09 -47.88
CA PHE A 5 2.03 -12.94 -47.39
C PHE A 5 1.19 -12.19 -48.41
N ASN A 6 0.04 -12.74 -48.67
CA ASN A 6 -0.91 -12.35 -49.70
C ASN A 6 -1.57 -10.99 -49.34
N LEU A 7 -1.24 -9.96 -50.11
CA LEU A 7 -1.70 -8.59 -49.97
C LEU A 7 -3.19 -8.36 -50.30
N GLN A 8 -3.96 -9.39 -50.56
CA GLN A 8 -5.37 -9.26 -50.95
C GLN A 8 -6.39 -9.25 -49.80
N GLU A 9 -6.04 -9.68 -48.60
CA GLU A 9 -6.97 -9.66 -47.46
C GLU A 9 -7.02 -8.32 -46.68
N LEU A 10 -6.15 -7.38 -47.00
CA LEU A 10 -6.10 -6.06 -46.38
C LEU A 10 -6.96 -4.98 -47.08
N CYS A 11 -7.67 -5.33 -48.16
CA CYS A 11 -8.51 -4.37 -48.90
C CYS A 11 -9.92 -4.17 -48.34
N GLY A 12 -10.27 -4.79 -47.22
CA GLY A 12 -11.62 -4.69 -46.60
C GLY A 12 -11.88 -3.46 -45.73
N MET A 13 -10.89 -2.63 -45.42
CA MET A 13 -11.07 -1.47 -44.52
C MET A 13 -10.94 -0.11 -45.23
N ALA A 14 -12.00 0.28 -45.90
CA ALA A 14 -12.05 1.53 -46.70
C ALA A 14 -12.07 2.83 -45.91
N LYS A 15 -11.77 2.86 -44.57
CA LYS A 15 -11.76 4.05 -43.71
C LYS A 15 -10.38 4.48 -43.20
N ILE A 16 -9.29 3.81 -43.59
CA ILE A 16 -7.94 4.15 -43.07
C ILE A 16 -7.05 4.79 -44.15
N ALA A 17 -7.57 5.09 -45.33
CA ALA A 17 -6.83 5.62 -46.49
C ALA A 17 -6.09 6.97 -46.27
N PRO A 18 -6.50 7.92 -45.41
CA PRO A 18 -5.74 9.16 -45.23
C PRO A 18 -4.52 9.05 -44.30
N LEU A 19 -4.50 8.09 -43.36
CA LEU A 19 -3.39 7.95 -42.41
C LEU A 19 -2.18 7.21 -43.03
N VAL A 20 -2.45 6.19 -43.82
CA VAL A 20 -1.42 5.37 -44.48
C VAL A 20 -0.62 6.18 -45.52
N ARG A 21 -1.24 7.15 -46.20
CA ARG A 21 -0.55 8.03 -47.16
C ARG A 21 0.49 8.98 -46.54
N ARG A 22 0.40 9.27 -45.22
CA ARG A 22 1.39 10.10 -44.52
C ARG A 22 2.60 9.32 -44.00
N MET A 23 2.50 8.00 -43.84
CA MET A 23 3.59 7.16 -43.32
C MET A 23 4.55 6.65 -44.40
N PHE A 24 4.16 6.65 -45.67
CA PHE A 24 5.00 6.17 -46.78
C PHE A 24 5.42 7.32 -47.73
N ASN A 25 6.26 8.22 -47.22
CA ASN A 25 6.99 9.14 -48.07
C ASN A 25 8.08 8.32 -48.80
N PRO A 26 8.14 8.34 -50.19
CA PRO A 26 9.12 7.56 -50.98
C PRO A 26 10.58 7.80 -50.55
N LYS A 27 10.87 8.94 -49.95
CA LYS A 27 12.21 9.25 -49.42
C LYS A 27 12.55 8.44 -48.16
N HIS A 28 11.59 8.19 -47.29
CA HIS A 28 11.79 7.38 -46.05
C HIS A 28 11.89 5.89 -46.36
N VAL A 29 11.09 5.39 -47.32
CA VAL A 29 11.18 3.98 -47.75
C VAL A 29 12.54 3.70 -48.38
N LYS A 30 13.06 4.60 -49.21
CA LYS A 30 14.43 4.46 -49.78
C LYS A 30 15.49 4.48 -48.66
N PHE A 31 15.37 5.33 -47.66
CA PHE A 31 16.30 5.40 -46.54
C PHE A 31 16.30 4.10 -45.73
N ILE A 32 15.14 3.56 -45.41
CA ILE A 32 15.00 2.27 -44.69
C ILE A 32 15.62 1.13 -45.52
N LEU A 33 15.37 1.06 -46.83
CA LEU A 33 15.95 0.03 -47.66
C LEU A 33 17.49 0.14 -47.75
N ILE A 34 18.04 1.35 -47.75
CA ILE A 34 19.49 1.56 -47.72
C ILE A 34 20.07 1.12 -46.38
N VAL A 35 19.43 1.43 -45.27
CA VAL A 35 19.88 1.01 -43.93
C VAL A 35 19.84 -0.51 -43.78
N VAL A 36 18.79 -1.17 -44.25
CA VAL A 36 18.68 -2.64 -44.25
C VAL A 36 19.76 -3.26 -45.15
N ALA A 37 20.05 -2.67 -46.34
CA ALA A 37 21.12 -3.16 -47.20
C ALA A 37 22.52 -3.00 -46.59
N ILE A 38 22.79 -1.90 -45.88
CA ILE A 38 24.05 -1.70 -45.13
C ILE A 38 24.19 -2.70 -43.99
N ILE A 39 23.14 -2.94 -43.22
CA ILE A 39 23.14 -3.94 -42.11
C ILE A 39 23.42 -5.34 -42.67
N ASN A 40 22.77 -5.72 -43.79
CA ASN A 40 23.03 -7.02 -44.44
C ASN A 40 24.46 -7.12 -45.01
N ALA A 41 24.99 -6.05 -45.56
CA ALA A 41 26.37 -6.03 -46.07
C ALA A 41 27.38 -6.16 -44.92
N LEU A 42 27.16 -5.49 -43.78
CA LEU A 42 27.99 -5.62 -42.58
C LEU A 42 27.89 -7.02 -41.96
N TYR A 43 26.71 -7.63 -41.97
CA TYR A 43 26.51 -8.99 -41.55
C TYR A 43 27.26 -10.00 -42.41
N LEU A 44 27.17 -9.88 -43.76
CA LEU A 44 27.90 -10.72 -44.67
C LEU A 44 29.40 -10.51 -44.57
N ALA A 45 29.86 -9.29 -44.35
CA ALA A 45 31.29 -8.99 -44.13
C ALA A 45 31.80 -9.63 -42.83
N SER A 46 30.98 -9.66 -41.77
CA SER A 46 31.33 -10.31 -40.49
C SER A 46 31.45 -11.82 -40.63
N LEU A 47 30.59 -12.43 -41.44
CA LEU A 47 30.67 -13.87 -41.77
C LEU A 47 31.92 -14.21 -42.61
N TYR A 48 32.28 -13.32 -43.51
CA TYR A 48 33.45 -13.51 -44.39
C TYR A 48 34.79 -13.36 -43.66
N LEU A 49 34.81 -12.54 -42.60
CA LEU A 49 35.98 -12.30 -41.75
C LEU A 49 36.16 -13.33 -40.62
N GLY A 50 35.36 -14.37 -40.57
CA GLY A 50 35.47 -15.47 -39.61
C GLY A 50 35.26 -15.06 -38.15
N LYS A 51 34.73 -13.83 -37.90
CA LYS A 51 34.31 -13.37 -36.59
C LYS A 51 32.79 -13.45 -36.54
N GLY A 52 32.25 -14.59 -36.05
CA GLY A 52 30.84 -14.72 -35.81
C GLY A 52 30.35 -13.58 -34.88
N PRO A 53 29.11 -13.10 -35.03
CA PRO A 53 28.56 -12.07 -34.17
C PRO A 53 28.47 -12.61 -32.73
N THR A 54 29.36 -12.14 -31.87
CA THR A 54 29.20 -12.28 -30.44
C THR A 54 28.11 -11.31 -30.05
N LEU A 55 26.90 -11.83 -29.89
CA LEU A 55 25.85 -11.11 -29.16
C LEU A 55 26.42 -10.74 -27.78
N PRO A 56 26.22 -9.52 -27.29
CA PRO A 56 26.66 -9.14 -25.95
C PRO A 56 25.95 -10.04 -24.96
N ARG A 57 26.69 -10.94 -24.31
CA ARG A 57 26.26 -11.60 -23.08
C ARG A 57 25.99 -10.51 -22.06
N TRP A 58 24.79 -10.34 -21.67
CA TRP A 58 24.43 -9.67 -20.44
C TRP A 58 24.87 -10.59 -19.29
N SER A 59 26.16 -10.53 -19.00
CA SER A 59 26.71 -11.19 -17.82
C SER A 59 26.80 -10.15 -16.71
N SER A 60 26.41 -10.57 -15.54
CA SER A 60 26.47 -9.96 -14.22
C SER A 60 27.88 -9.50 -13.76
N SER A 61 28.66 -8.85 -14.64
CA SER A 61 30.05 -8.41 -14.36
C SER A 61 30.27 -6.91 -14.41
N ILE A 62 29.26 -6.09 -14.05
CA ILE A 62 29.46 -4.64 -13.80
C ILE A 62 29.63 -4.39 -12.29
N LEU A 63 30.25 -5.30 -11.59
CA LEU A 63 30.73 -5.07 -10.22
C LEU A 63 32.17 -5.54 -10.10
N ARG A 64 33.11 -4.88 -10.82
CA ARG A 64 34.53 -4.77 -10.37
C ARG A 64 35.29 -3.75 -11.19
N SER A 65 35.89 -2.83 -10.44
CA SER A 65 37.02 -1.94 -10.79
C SER A 65 36.78 -0.79 -11.75
N GLY A 66 36.55 0.37 -11.18
CA GLY A 66 36.91 1.66 -11.76
C GLY A 66 37.51 2.53 -10.67
N LYS A 67 38.80 2.33 -10.35
CA LYS A 67 39.60 3.35 -9.64
C LYS A 67 39.72 4.52 -10.59
N ILE A 68 39.14 5.65 -10.23
CA ILE A 68 39.53 6.96 -10.75
C ILE A 68 39.88 7.83 -9.58
N SER A 69 41.11 8.29 -9.66
CA SER A 69 41.79 9.17 -8.72
C SER A 69 41.28 10.60 -8.73
N GLY A 70 41.12 11.19 -7.57
CA GLY A 70 41.60 12.53 -7.26
C GLY A 70 40.77 13.72 -7.71
N GLY A 71 40.12 14.35 -6.76
CA GLY A 71 39.58 15.68 -6.86
C GLY A 71 38.97 16.11 -5.52
N GLN A 72 39.79 16.55 -4.59
CA GLN A 72 39.31 17.13 -3.33
C GLN A 72 38.63 18.46 -3.59
N SER A 73 37.39 18.59 -3.14
CA SER A 73 36.87 19.87 -2.64
C SER A 73 36.08 19.60 -1.38
N SER A 74 36.66 20.07 -0.30
CA SER A 74 36.15 20.05 1.07
C SER A 74 34.94 20.97 1.20
N LEU A 75 33.80 20.41 1.62
CA LEU A 75 32.79 21.18 2.34
C LEU A 75 32.38 20.35 3.56
N SER A 76 32.74 20.89 4.70
CA SER A 76 32.50 20.35 6.02
C SER A 76 31.03 20.26 6.33
N GLN A 77 30.50 19.03 6.41
CA GLN A 77 29.29 18.74 7.18
C GLN A 77 29.73 18.41 8.62
N GLN A 78 29.35 19.25 9.54
CA GLN A 78 29.39 18.93 10.98
C GLN A 78 28.28 17.91 11.26
N ALA A 79 28.67 16.66 11.34
CA ALA A 79 27.89 15.61 12.00
C ALA A 79 28.30 15.61 13.48
N MET A 80 27.37 15.79 14.39
CA MET A 80 27.61 15.59 15.81
C MET A 80 27.81 14.10 16.11
N PRO A 81 28.80 13.74 16.92
CA PRO A 81 29.03 12.35 17.27
C PRO A 81 28.08 11.88 18.37
N ILE A 82 27.46 10.74 18.14
CA ILE A 82 26.77 9.97 19.18
C ILE A 82 27.85 9.18 19.91
N THR A 83 28.19 9.58 21.12
CA THR A 83 29.00 8.77 22.04
C THR A 83 28.09 7.81 22.81
N SER A 84 28.22 6.54 22.56
CA SER A 84 27.74 5.46 23.44
C SER A 84 28.87 5.08 24.40
N THR A 85 28.71 5.36 25.66
CA THR A 85 29.51 4.77 26.74
C THR A 85 28.84 3.51 27.23
N VAL A 86 29.54 2.40 27.06
CA VAL A 86 29.20 1.11 27.70
C VAL A 86 30.00 1.07 28.99
N GLU A 87 29.34 0.98 30.12
CA GLU A 87 29.95 0.55 31.38
C GLU A 87 29.46 -0.84 31.76
N ASN A 88 30.41 -1.75 31.84
CA ASN A 88 30.30 -3.07 32.44
C ASN A 88 30.35 -2.98 33.94
N GLY A 89 29.40 -3.59 34.67
CA GLY A 89 29.55 -3.86 36.09
C GLY A 89 28.78 -5.13 36.43
N GLY A 90 29.52 -6.21 36.64
CA GLY A 90 28.98 -7.47 37.16
C GLY A 90 28.97 -7.48 38.69
N GLU A 91 28.09 -8.24 39.27
CA GLU A 91 28.40 -9.26 40.29
C GLU A 91 27.12 -9.80 40.95
N ASN A 92 27.20 -11.09 41.18
CA ASN A 92 26.35 -12.03 41.92
C ASN A 92 25.73 -11.53 43.23
N ASP A 93 24.53 -12.01 43.57
CA ASP A 93 24.37 -13.03 44.62
C ASP A 93 22.91 -13.50 44.85
N GLN A 94 22.81 -14.73 45.08
CA GLN A 94 21.92 -15.71 45.64
C GLN A 94 20.65 -15.29 46.43
N LEU A 95 19.59 -16.09 46.08
CA LEU A 95 18.62 -16.82 46.93
C LEU A 95 17.89 -16.09 48.11
N THR A 96 16.59 -16.03 48.02
CA THR A 96 15.67 -16.77 48.96
C THR A 96 14.23 -16.79 48.52
N ASN A 97 13.55 -17.90 48.80
CA ASN A 97 12.13 -18.22 48.59
C ASN A 97 11.13 -17.28 49.30
N GLY A 98 9.98 -17.06 48.66
CA GLY A 98 8.82 -16.54 49.33
C GLY A 98 7.61 -16.45 48.42
N GLU A 99 6.74 -17.46 48.40
CA GLU A 99 5.43 -17.44 47.76
C GLU A 99 4.58 -16.28 48.25
N LYS A 100 4.02 -15.51 47.36
CA LYS A 100 2.69 -14.90 47.49
C LYS A 100 2.10 -14.62 46.12
N GLN A 101 1.00 -15.32 45.84
CA GLN A 101 0.05 -15.01 44.76
C GLN A 101 -0.37 -13.55 44.82
N ASN A 102 -0.21 -12.83 43.73
CA ASN A 102 -1.09 -11.73 43.40
C ASN A 102 -1.33 -11.68 41.90
N ASN A 103 -2.58 -11.68 41.53
CA ASN A 103 -3.07 -11.49 40.17
C ASN A 103 -2.63 -10.12 39.68
N ASP A 104 -1.80 -10.11 38.66
CA ASP A 104 -1.64 -8.95 37.79
C ASP A 104 -1.89 -9.40 36.34
N LYS A 105 -2.97 -8.89 35.79
CA LYS A 105 -3.31 -8.99 34.38
C LYS A 105 -2.52 -7.93 33.61
N SER A 106 -2.09 -8.31 32.42
CA SER A 106 -1.50 -7.53 31.34
C SER A 106 0.00 -7.23 31.46
N THR A 107 0.79 -8.22 31.17
CA THR A 107 2.07 -8.02 30.53
C THR A 107 2.02 -8.71 29.17
N THR A 108 2.29 -7.97 28.12
CA THR A 108 2.56 -8.51 26.79
C THR A 108 3.63 -9.57 26.93
N SER A 109 3.20 -10.82 26.87
CA SER A 109 4.11 -11.97 26.91
C SER A 109 5.11 -11.87 25.75
N PRO A 110 6.43 -11.96 26.00
CA PRO A 110 7.38 -12.10 24.92
C PRO A 110 6.94 -13.29 24.06
N MET A 111 7.11 -13.16 22.75
CA MET A 111 6.79 -14.21 21.77
C MET A 111 7.26 -15.55 22.31
N THR A 112 6.35 -16.41 22.74
CA THR A 112 6.71 -17.83 22.96
C THR A 112 7.10 -18.37 21.60
N LYS A 113 8.41 -18.52 21.41
CA LYS A 113 9.02 -19.15 20.27
C LYS A 113 8.31 -20.48 20.02
N LYS A 114 7.67 -20.66 18.87
CA LYS A 114 7.21 -21.97 18.44
C LYS A 114 8.45 -22.79 18.10
N LEU A 115 8.82 -23.69 18.98
CA LEU A 115 9.86 -24.68 18.70
C LEU A 115 9.18 -25.89 18.07
N TYR A 116 9.70 -26.32 16.93
CA TYR A 116 9.32 -27.58 16.33
C TYR A 116 9.94 -28.71 17.12
N ASP A 117 9.15 -29.75 17.43
CA ASP A 117 9.65 -30.94 18.10
C ASP A 117 10.55 -31.73 17.16
N ILE A 118 11.78 -31.98 17.59
CA ILE A 118 12.78 -32.72 16.84
C ILE A 118 13.19 -33.91 17.70
N PRO A 119 13.30 -35.13 17.14
CA PRO A 119 13.77 -36.27 17.86
C PRO A 119 15.18 -36.06 18.47
N LYS A 120 15.38 -36.48 19.73
CA LYS A 120 16.66 -36.36 20.41
C LYS A 120 17.63 -37.43 19.90
N LYS A 121 18.19 -37.25 18.72
CA LYS A 121 19.21 -38.08 18.08
C LYS A 121 20.31 -37.20 17.47
N PRO A 122 21.51 -37.75 17.17
CA PRO A 122 22.57 -37.01 16.52
C PRO A 122 22.08 -36.38 15.21
N TYR A 123 22.59 -35.19 14.85
CA TYR A 123 22.18 -34.45 13.66
C TYR A 123 22.29 -35.29 12.37
N ASP A 124 23.34 -36.12 12.26
CA ASP A 124 23.58 -36.99 11.10
C ASP A 124 22.54 -38.10 10.94
N GLU A 125 21.84 -38.45 12.02
CA GLU A 125 20.75 -39.43 12.03
C GLU A 125 19.36 -38.82 11.79
N LEU A 126 19.26 -37.47 11.73
CA LEU A 126 18.04 -36.80 11.41
C LEU A 126 17.70 -36.96 9.92
N THR A 127 16.44 -37.14 9.62
CA THR A 127 15.93 -37.02 8.24
C THR A 127 16.07 -35.58 7.73
N ASP A 128 16.06 -35.39 6.43
CA ASP A 128 16.16 -34.04 5.87
C ASP A 128 14.99 -33.13 6.30
N ALA A 129 13.79 -33.69 6.46
CA ALA A 129 12.64 -32.97 7.04
C ALA A 129 12.90 -32.50 8.47
N GLU A 130 13.46 -33.38 9.33
CA GLU A 130 13.83 -33.05 10.72
C GLU A 130 14.95 -32.01 10.78
N LYS A 131 15.93 -32.07 9.85
CA LYS A 131 16.99 -31.07 9.72
C LYS A 131 16.44 -29.70 9.29
N ILE A 132 15.40 -29.65 8.43
CA ILE A 132 14.72 -28.43 8.08
C ILE A 132 14.06 -27.78 9.31
N LEU A 133 13.37 -28.58 10.14
CA LEU A 133 12.76 -28.07 11.37
C LEU A 133 13.81 -27.58 12.38
N ASP A 134 14.96 -28.29 12.48
CA ASP A 134 16.09 -27.85 13.30
C ASP A 134 16.65 -26.50 12.82
N LEU A 135 16.81 -26.34 11.51
CA LEU A 135 17.25 -25.07 10.91
C LEU A 135 16.28 -23.93 11.23
N LEU A 136 14.97 -24.15 11.12
CA LEU A 136 13.94 -23.17 11.48
C LEU A 136 13.99 -22.83 12.98
N ASN A 137 14.26 -23.81 13.84
CA ASN A 137 14.46 -23.57 15.27
C ASN A 137 15.66 -22.66 15.54
N GLN A 138 16.70 -22.70 14.74
CA GLN A 138 17.90 -21.89 14.91
C GLN A 138 17.71 -20.43 14.51
N VAL A 139 16.79 -20.10 13.57
CA VAL A 139 16.54 -18.75 13.06
C VAL A 139 16.32 -17.72 14.18
N THR A 140 15.68 -18.09 15.27
CA THR A 140 15.38 -17.17 16.38
C THR A 140 16.48 -17.10 17.45
N LEU A 141 17.55 -17.89 17.35
CA LEU A 141 18.60 -17.96 18.37
C LEU A 141 19.66 -16.87 18.21
N ASP A 142 19.88 -16.41 16.97
CA ASP A 142 20.87 -15.39 16.65
C ASP A 142 20.20 -14.19 15.98
N LYS A 143 19.95 -13.16 16.78
CA LYS A 143 19.28 -11.93 16.31
C LYS A 143 20.16 -11.11 15.36
N GLN A 144 21.46 -11.17 15.47
CA GLN A 144 22.39 -10.42 14.62
C GLN A 144 22.44 -11.06 13.24
N LYS A 145 22.46 -12.40 13.19
CA LYS A 145 22.49 -13.15 11.95
C LYS A 145 21.16 -13.08 11.18
N TYR A 146 20.04 -13.21 11.89
CA TYR A 146 18.71 -13.30 11.25
C TYR A 146 17.86 -12.05 11.47
N TRP A 147 18.42 -10.88 11.21
CA TRP A 147 17.77 -9.58 11.49
C TRP A 147 16.44 -9.38 10.79
N LEU A 148 16.24 -9.90 9.57
CA LEU A 148 14.97 -9.80 8.85
C LEU A 148 13.82 -10.58 9.52
N ALA A 149 14.10 -11.60 10.33
CA ALA A 149 13.10 -12.32 11.09
C ALA A 149 12.58 -11.55 12.33
N HIS A 150 13.24 -10.42 12.67
CA HIS A 150 12.81 -9.55 13.76
C HIS A 150 11.79 -8.54 13.28
N THR A 151 10.52 -8.88 13.40
CA THR A 151 9.41 -8.04 12.92
C THR A 151 8.90 -7.04 13.97
N GLU A 152 9.48 -7.06 15.17
CA GLU A 152 9.08 -6.16 16.25
C GLU A 152 9.58 -4.73 16.01
N LEU A 153 8.79 -3.76 16.42
CA LEU A 153 9.16 -2.36 16.41
C LEU A 153 10.24 -2.10 17.46
N THR A 154 11.33 -1.44 17.06
CA THR A 154 12.47 -1.10 17.91
C THR A 154 12.92 0.35 17.65
N HIS A 155 13.78 0.89 18.52
CA HIS A 155 14.29 2.26 18.39
C HIS A 155 13.20 3.33 18.39
N ASN A 156 12.20 3.15 19.26
CA ASN A 156 11.04 4.02 19.39
C ASN A 156 11.37 5.36 20.03
N GLU A 157 12.45 5.42 20.80
CA GLU A 157 12.87 6.58 21.54
C GLU A 157 13.59 7.61 20.65
N LEU A 158 13.23 8.87 20.84
CA LEU A 158 13.86 10.02 20.22
C LEU A 158 14.29 11.00 21.33
N GLN A 159 15.58 11.27 21.43
CA GLN A 159 16.08 12.32 22.29
C GLN A 159 16.05 13.66 21.56
N ILE A 160 15.46 14.66 22.15
CA ILE A 160 15.42 16.05 21.66
C ILE A 160 15.84 17.02 22.73
N ARG A 161 16.38 18.18 22.32
CA ARG A 161 16.57 19.34 23.18
C ARG A 161 15.30 20.20 23.11
N VAL A 162 14.65 20.44 24.26
CA VAL A 162 13.34 21.11 24.33
C VAL A 162 13.36 22.49 23.67
N HIS A 163 14.38 23.30 23.96
CA HIS A 163 14.49 24.66 23.43
C HIS A 163 14.54 24.71 21.88
N ASP A 164 14.95 23.65 21.20
CA ASP A 164 15.01 23.61 19.74
C ASP A 164 13.60 23.56 19.09
N PHE A 165 12.57 23.21 19.88
CA PHE A 165 11.21 23.01 19.37
C PHE A 165 10.17 23.98 19.96
N LEU A 166 10.61 24.94 20.78
CA LEU A 166 9.70 25.95 21.30
C LEU A 166 9.28 26.95 20.19
N PRO A 167 8.01 27.40 20.17
CA PRO A 167 7.45 28.23 19.09
C PRO A 167 8.30 29.47 18.76
N GLN A 168 8.82 30.16 19.77
CA GLN A 168 9.65 31.36 19.56
C GLN A 168 10.91 31.12 18.72
N ASN A 169 11.41 29.89 18.66
CA ASN A 169 12.58 29.53 17.89
C ASN A 169 12.25 29.15 16.43
N TRP A 170 10.95 29.09 16.08
CA TRP A 170 10.44 28.72 14.75
C TRP A 170 9.74 29.84 13.99
N VAL A 171 9.38 30.96 14.64
CA VAL A 171 8.64 32.07 14.03
C VAL A 171 9.29 32.57 12.72
N ASP A 172 10.62 32.69 12.71
CA ASP A 172 11.39 33.16 11.56
C ASP A 172 12.13 32.06 10.81
N ARG A 173 11.98 30.81 11.22
CA ARG A 173 12.71 29.66 10.67
C ARG A 173 11.91 29.00 9.55
N PRO A 174 12.33 29.12 8.28
CA PRO A 174 11.58 28.57 7.15
C PRO A 174 11.73 27.08 6.96
N THR A 175 12.75 26.48 7.57
CA THR A 175 13.05 25.05 7.44
C THR A 175 11.99 24.19 8.10
N VAL A 176 11.89 22.94 7.65
CA VAL A 176 11.01 21.92 8.23
C VAL A 176 11.83 20.89 9.00
N PHE A 177 11.23 20.30 10.00
CA PHE A 177 11.73 19.16 10.77
C PHE A 177 10.76 17.99 10.61
N TYR A 178 11.28 16.79 10.50
CA TYR A 178 10.47 15.58 10.44
C TYR A 178 11.14 14.43 11.19
N ASP A 179 10.44 13.86 12.12
CA ASP A 179 10.68 12.54 12.70
C ASP A 179 9.34 11.98 13.16
N PRO A 180 8.91 10.79 12.69
CA PRO A 180 7.59 10.23 13.03
C PRO A 180 7.44 9.96 14.52
N ARG A 181 8.53 9.73 15.27
CA ARG A 181 8.49 9.54 16.72
C ARG A 181 8.10 10.80 17.45
N PHE A 182 8.62 11.96 17.00
CA PHE A 182 8.24 13.27 17.53
C PHE A 182 6.77 13.56 17.29
N THR A 183 6.36 13.43 16.03
CA THR A 183 4.98 13.71 15.60
C THR A 183 3.98 12.85 16.36
N LEU A 184 4.18 11.53 16.33
CA LEU A 184 3.24 10.59 16.97
C LEU A 184 3.19 10.75 18.48
N ALA A 185 4.32 10.96 19.16
CA ALA A 185 4.31 11.16 20.62
C ALA A 185 3.48 12.40 21.01
N VAL A 186 3.67 13.51 20.29
CA VAL A 186 2.93 14.76 20.58
C VAL A 186 1.43 14.60 20.31
N TYR A 187 1.06 14.05 19.15
CA TYR A 187 -0.36 13.91 18.80
C TYR A 187 -1.08 12.88 19.65
N VAL A 188 -0.46 11.74 19.95
CA VAL A 188 -1.06 10.72 20.83
C VAL A 188 -1.29 11.27 22.23
N SER A 189 -0.31 12.00 22.76
CA SER A 189 -0.43 12.66 24.07
C SER A 189 -1.57 13.69 24.09
N GLU A 190 -1.67 14.55 23.06
CA GLU A 190 -2.75 15.56 22.99
C GLU A 190 -4.13 14.89 22.87
N ILE A 191 -4.26 13.88 22.00
CA ILE A 191 -5.51 13.11 21.85
C ILE A 191 -5.89 12.47 23.20
N LYS A 192 -4.95 11.76 23.87
CA LYS A 192 -5.14 11.17 25.21
C LYS A 192 -5.67 12.20 26.21
N ASN A 193 -5.00 13.33 26.28
CA ASN A 193 -5.30 14.35 27.27
C ASN A 193 -6.64 15.05 27.00
N GLN A 194 -7.00 15.25 25.72
CA GLN A 194 -8.34 15.74 25.37
C GLN A 194 -9.42 14.73 25.75
N TYR A 195 -9.20 13.43 25.47
CA TYR A 195 -10.12 12.38 25.90
C TYR A 195 -10.30 12.39 27.43
N LEU A 196 -9.23 12.41 28.18
CA LEU A 196 -9.30 12.43 29.66
C LEU A 196 -9.98 13.67 30.22
N ARG A 197 -9.67 14.86 29.66
CA ARG A 197 -10.29 16.12 30.09
C ARG A 197 -11.81 16.16 29.88
N LYS A 198 -12.27 15.60 28.75
CA LYS A 198 -13.68 15.62 28.34
C LYS A 198 -14.48 14.47 28.92
N ASN A 199 -13.81 13.43 29.43
CA ASN A 199 -14.46 12.22 29.96
C ASN A 199 -13.83 11.73 31.28
N PRO A 200 -13.97 12.48 32.37
CA PRO A 200 -13.43 12.07 33.67
C PRO A 200 -14.04 10.76 34.19
N GLU A 201 -15.18 10.33 33.68
CA GLU A 201 -15.86 9.10 34.09
C GLU A 201 -15.62 7.92 33.16
N ASN A 202 -14.75 8.05 32.16
CA ASN A 202 -14.34 7.00 31.22
C ASN A 202 -15.50 6.35 30.42
N LYS A 203 -16.51 7.18 30.08
CA LYS A 203 -17.66 6.74 29.27
C LYS A 203 -17.44 7.00 27.78
N LYS A 204 -18.15 6.27 26.90
CA LYS A 204 -18.09 6.34 25.44
C LYS A 204 -17.98 7.77 24.87
N PHE A 205 -17.08 7.95 23.90
CA PHE A 205 -16.80 9.23 23.25
C PHE A 205 -17.39 9.33 21.86
N LYS A 206 -17.70 10.56 21.44
CA LYS A 206 -18.01 10.89 20.05
C LYS A 206 -16.87 11.71 19.42
N ILE A 207 -16.45 11.32 18.22
CA ILE A 207 -15.29 11.80 17.42
C ILE A 207 -15.16 13.32 17.32
N HIS A 208 -16.28 14.04 17.21
CA HIS A 208 -16.32 15.47 16.96
C HIS A 208 -15.88 16.34 18.13
N GLU A 209 -15.51 15.73 19.23
CA GLU A 209 -15.07 16.45 20.41
C GLU A 209 -13.56 16.55 20.54
N ILE A 210 -12.81 15.67 19.89
CA ILE A 210 -11.35 15.73 19.86
C ILE A 210 -10.91 16.48 18.62
N VAL A 211 -10.13 17.52 18.78
CA VAL A 211 -9.73 18.41 17.69
C VAL A 211 -8.24 18.70 17.77
N VAL A 212 -7.54 18.55 16.67
CA VAL A 212 -6.09 18.81 16.55
C VAL A 212 -5.78 19.67 15.33
N PRO A 213 -4.74 20.51 15.39
CA PRO A 213 -4.18 21.14 14.19
C PRO A 213 -3.44 20.12 13.35
N PHE A 214 -3.03 20.48 12.12
CA PHE A 214 -2.29 19.60 11.22
C PHE A 214 -1.48 20.39 10.21
N ALA A 215 -0.26 19.92 9.91
CA ALA A 215 0.52 20.34 8.76
C ALA A 215 1.24 19.15 8.14
N TRP A 216 1.21 19.03 6.83
CA TRP A 216 1.86 17.90 6.13
C TRP A 216 3.35 17.78 6.46
N SER A 217 4.03 18.89 6.78
CA SER A 217 5.45 18.88 7.17
C SER A 217 5.76 18.13 8.48
N ASP A 218 4.76 17.91 9.32
CA ASP A 218 4.91 17.09 10.53
C ASP A 218 4.68 15.59 10.24
N TRP A 219 4.00 15.26 9.16
CA TRP A 219 3.53 13.91 8.84
C TRP A 219 4.27 13.24 7.68
N VAL A 220 4.87 14.03 6.80
CA VAL A 220 5.65 13.56 5.64
C VAL A 220 7.04 14.19 5.67
N ASP A 221 8.06 13.42 5.34
CA ASP A 221 9.42 13.94 5.24
C ASP A 221 9.54 14.94 4.07
N LEU A 222 9.48 16.22 4.42
CA LEU A 222 9.70 17.35 3.51
C LEU A 222 11.10 17.97 3.67
N THR A 223 12.02 17.36 4.42
CA THR A 223 13.34 17.91 4.74
C THR A 223 14.21 18.15 3.52
N MET A 224 13.97 17.46 2.40
CA MET A 224 14.62 17.77 1.11
C MET A 224 14.44 19.23 0.71
N LEU A 225 13.31 19.86 1.03
CA LEU A 225 13.04 21.27 0.71
C LEU A 225 13.94 22.23 1.45
N ASN A 226 14.54 21.82 2.57
CA ASN A 226 15.49 22.64 3.33
C ASN A 226 16.70 23.08 2.50
N GLU A 227 17.09 22.29 1.48
CA GLU A 227 18.13 22.67 0.53
C GLU A 227 17.85 24.02 -0.16
N GLU A 228 16.59 24.33 -0.40
CA GLU A 228 16.17 25.61 -0.98
C GLU A 228 15.74 26.63 0.08
N LEU A 229 15.05 26.20 1.12
CA LEU A 229 14.52 27.09 2.16
C LEU A 229 15.60 27.88 2.92
N VAL A 230 16.81 27.33 3.06
CA VAL A 230 17.95 28.02 3.70
C VAL A 230 18.61 29.06 2.78
N LYS A 231 18.36 29.00 1.45
CA LYS A 231 18.95 29.97 0.50
C LYS A 231 18.18 31.30 0.51
N PRO A 232 18.83 32.39 0.15
CA PRO A 232 18.13 33.63 -0.20
C PRO A 232 17.09 33.35 -1.29
N GLU A 233 15.89 33.93 -1.18
CA GLU A 233 14.77 33.68 -2.10
C GLU A 233 15.14 33.82 -3.58
N SER A 234 15.95 34.83 -3.91
CA SER A 234 16.41 35.09 -5.30
C SER A 234 17.33 34.00 -5.88
N SER A 235 17.85 33.11 -5.07
CA SER A 235 18.77 32.03 -5.49
C SER A 235 18.13 30.64 -5.41
N ARG A 236 16.87 30.55 -5.01
CA ARG A 236 16.11 29.29 -4.96
C ARG A 236 15.75 28.80 -6.36
N LYS A 237 15.56 27.49 -6.51
CA LYS A 237 14.96 26.89 -7.72
C LYS A 237 13.61 27.56 -8.02
N ASN A 238 13.26 27.67 -9.28
CA ASN A 238 12.05 28.35 -9.74
C ASN A 238 11.27 27.51 -10.76
N CYS A 239 10.14 27.99 -11.25
CA CYS A 239 9.33 27.30 -12.24
C CYS A 239 10.05 27.10 -13.57
N GLU A 240 10.95 27.99 -13.97
CA GLU A 240 11.76 27.87 -15.18
C GLU A 240 12.70 26.64 -15.07
N TYR A 241 13.32 26.45 -13.89
CA TYR A 241 14.11 25.25 -13.62
C TYR A 241 13.26 23.98 -13.74
N MET A 242 12.09 23.96 -13.10
CA MET A 242 11.19 22.82 -13.13
C MET A 242 10.71 22.50 -14.56
N LYS A 243 10.34 23.51 -15.33
CA LYS A 243 9.91 23.35 -16.74
C LYS A 243 11.03 22.89 -17.65
N ALA A 244 12.23 23.40 -17.49
CA ALA A 244 13.39 23.04 -18.30
C ALA A 244 13.75 21.57 -18.15
N VAL A 245 13.72 21.06 -16.91
CA VAL A 245 14.04 19.65 -16.60
C VAL A 245 12.93 18.70 -17.04
N HIS A 246 11.66 19.16 -16.97
CA HIS A 246 10.49 18.36 -17.38
C HIS A 246 10.17 18.38 -18.86
N HIS A 247 10.75 19.29 -19.64
CA HIS A 247 10.32 19.56 -21.02
C HIS A 247 8.80 19.85 -21.12
N ILE A 248 8.23 20.50 -20.10
CA ILE A 248 6.80 20.83 -20.07
C ILE A 248 6.50 21.90 -21.12
N PRO A 249 5.49 21.71 -21.99
CA PRO A 249 5.06 22.75 -22.89
C PRO A 249 4.70 24.01 -22.10
N ALA A 250 5.12 25.18 -22.59
CA ALA A 250 4.93 26.49 -21.95
C ALA A 250 3.46 26.87 -21.66
N LYS A 251 2.49 26.02 -22.00
CA LYS A 251 1.04 26.28 -22.00
C LYS A 251 0.28 25.73 -20.79
N ASP A 252 0.91 25.24 -19.73
CA ASP A 252 0.17 24.92 -18.49
C ASP A 252 0.45 25.98 -17.40
N PRO A 253 -0.31 27.11 -17.40
CA PRO A 253 -0.10 28.21 -16.44
C PRO A 253 -0.44 27.80 -14.99
N ASN A 254 -1.13 26.68 -14.81
CA ASN A 254 -1.59 26.21 -13.50
C ASN A 254 -0.69 25.13 -12.88
N TYR A 255 0.42 24.77 -13.53
CA TYR A 255 1.33 23.77 -13.01
C TYR A 255 2.18 24.32 -11.86
N CYS A 256 2.89 25.39 -12.13
CA CYS A 256 3.90 25.93 -11.23
C CYS A 256 3.81 27.45 -11.15
N VAL A 257 3.94 28.01 -9.93
CA VAL A 257 3.94 29.45 -9.65
C VAL A 257 5.21 29.82 -8.91
N ASN A 258 5.92 30.86 -9.35
CA ASN A 258 7.12 31.35 -8.69
C ASN A 258 6.77 32.11 -7.41
N ASN A 259 7.69 32.15 -6.45
CA ASN A 259 7.52 32.95 -5.22
C ASN A 259 7.19 34.41 -5.50
N ALA A 260 7.84 35.00 -6.52
CA ALA A 260 7.64 36.40 -6.88
C ALA A 260 6.23 36.73 -7.44
N ASP A 261 5.50 35.69 -7.87
CA ASP A 261 4.18 35.82 -8.47
C ASP A 261 3.06 35.47 -7.47
N LEU A 262 3.41 35.11 -6.21
CA LEU A 262 2.43 34.79 -5.17
C LEU A 262 1.80 36.05 -4.59
N THR A 263 0.50 36.01 -4.42
CA THR A 263 -0.31 37.07 -3.79
C THR A 263 -0.45 36.85 -2.27
N GLU A 264 -0.89 37.88 -1.53
CA GLU A 264 -1.25 37.70 -0.11
C GLU A 264 -2.35 36.66 0.07
N GLN A 265 -3.30 36.61 -0.85
CA GLN A 265 -4.36 35.59 -0.83
C GLN A 265 -3.83 34.17 -1.03
N ASP A 266 -2.84 33.97 -1.91
CA ASP A 266 -2.17 32.66 -2.06
C ASP A 266 -1.47 32.25 -0.75
N LEU A 267 -0.78 33.17 -0.09
CA LEU A 267 -0.12 32.90 1.19
C LEU A 267 -1.12 32.58 2.30
N GLU A 268 -2.24 33.27 2.36
CA GLU A 268 -3.32 33.01 3.30
C GLU A 268 -3.93 31.60 3.05
N GLU A 269 -4.21 31.25 1.78
CA GLU A 269 -4.71 29.93 1.40
C GLU A 269 -3.73 28.82 1.77
N MET A 270 -2.42 29.05 1.62
CA MET A 270 -1.38 28.13 2.00
C MET A 270 -1.10 28.12 3.52
N ALA A 271 -1.66 29.04 4.29
CA ALA A 271 -1.36 29.28 5.70
C ALA A 271 0.13 29.50 5.96
N LEU A 272 0.80 30.27 5.09
CA LEU A 272 2.22 30.61 5.22
C LEU A 272 2.37 32.10 5.54
N PRO A 273 3.29 32.46 6.48
CA PRO A 273 3.44 33.84 6.91
C PRO A 273 4.09 34.75 5.86
N SER A 274 4.87 34.21 4.95
CA SER A 274 5.51 34.93 3.84
C SER A 274 6.14 33.99 2.81
N THR A 275 6.58 34.54 1.68
CA THR A 275 7.30 33.82 0.62
C THR A 275 8.62 33.21 1.09
N LYS A 276 9.19 33.68 2.21
CA LYS A 276 10.38 33.09 2.85
C LYS A 276 10.18 31.59 3.15
N PHE A 277 8.95 31.17 3.44
CA PHE A 277 8.60 29.78 3.77
C PHE A 277 8.27 28.92 2.55
N VAL A 278 8.39 29.46 1.34
CA VAL A 278 8.15 28.75 0.08
C VAL A 278 9.48 28.35 -0.55
N PRO A 279 9.66 27.13 -1.06
CA PRO A 279 10.97 26.64 -1.55
C PRO A 279 11.45 27.26 -2.87
N GLY A 280 10.81 28.35 -3.34
CA GLY A 280 11.13 29.09 -4.56
C GLY A 280 10.04 28.97 -5.64
N PHE A 281 9.21 27.93 -5.54
CA PHE A 281 8.10 27.65 -6.42
C PHE A 281 7.00 26.88 -5.69
N VAL A 282 5.78 27.01 -6.18
CA VAL A 282 4.61 26.24 -5.73
C VAL A 282 4.10 25.39 -6.87
N VAL A 283 3.89 24.11 -6.65
CA VAL A 283 3.27 23.19 -7.60
C VAL A 283 1.80 23.00 -7.24
N LYS A 284 0.91 23.48 -8.10
CA LYS A 284 -0.55 23.37 -7.88
C LYS A 284 -1.10 22.00 -8.30
N LYS A 285 -0.53 21.38 -9.33
CA LYS A 285 -0.89 20.04 -9.83
C LYS A 285 0.29 19.39 -10.53
N SER A 286 0.38 18.07 -10.48
CA SER A 286 1.39 17.34 -11.25
C SER A 286 1.07 17.35 -12.74
N PRO A 287 2.07 17.57 -13.62
CA PRO A 287 1.92 17.36 -15.05
C PRO A 287 1.79 15.86 -15.37
N THR A 288 1.25 15.55 -16.55
CA THR A 288 1.02 14.18 -17.01
C THR A 288 2.23 13.54 -17.68
N ASN A 289 3.26 14.32 -18.02
CA ASN A 289 4.48 13.80 -18.66
C ASN A 289 5.38 13.07 -17.66
N LYS A 290 6.27 12.23 -18.21
CA LYS A 290 7.31 11.54 -17.44
C LYS A 290 8.37 12.51 -16.94
N ALA A 291 8.94 12.21 -15.80
CA ALA A 291 10.04 12.97 -15.21
C ALA A 291 10.98 12.08 -14.38
N SER A 292 12.15 12.60 -14.03
CA SER A 292 13.07 11.93 -13.12
C SER A 292 12.53 11.85 -11.70
N ASN A 293 13.07 10.91 -10.90
CA ASN A 293 12.72 10.75 -9.48
C ASN A 293 12.84 12.05 -8.69
N GLU A 294 13.96 12.76 -8.88
CA GLU A 294 14.23 13.99 -8.13
C GLU A 294 13.16 15.05 -8.41
N ILE A 295 12.81 15.25 -9.64
CA ILE A 295 11.80 16.24 -10.03
C ILE A 295 10.43 15.87 -9.47
N ARG A 296 10.05 14.59 -9.51
CA ARG A 296 8.77 14.13 -8.92
C ARG A 296 8.73 14.35 -7.40
N MET A 297 9.86 14.12 -6.71
CA MET A 297 9.95 14.45 -5.29
C MET A 297 9.82 15.95 -5.03
N TRP A 298 10.46 16.81 -5.81
CA TRP A 298 10.31 18.27 -5.69
C TRP A 298 8.86 18.72 -5.90
N GLU A 299 8.16 18.17 -6.89
CA GLU A 299 6.75 18.48 -7.16
C GLU A 299 5.86 18.15 -5.97
N GLY A 300 5.91 16.89 -5.52
CA GLY A 300 5.07 16.41 -4.44
C GLY A 300 5.34 17.15 -3.13
N LYS A 301 6.61 17.26 -2.74
CA LYS A 301 7.00 17.92 -1.49
C LYS A 301 6.69 19.42 -1.48
N SER A 302 6.90 20.12 -2.61
CA SER A 302 6.49 21.54 -2.73
C SER A 302 4.97 21.68 -2.60
N HIS A 303 4.18 20.81 -3.25
CA HIS A 303 2.73 20.82 -3.13
C HIS A 303 2.27 20.59 -1.68
N LEU A 304 2.82 19.57 -1.01
CA LEU A 304 2.46 19.24 0.38
C LEU A 304 2.79 20.37 1.36
N LEU A 305 3.94 21.03 1.20
CA LEU A 305 4.30 22.16 2.05
C LEU A 305 3.36 23.36 1.86
N THR A 306 2.83 23.56 0.65
CA THR A 306 2.16 24.81 0.25
C THR A 306 0.66 24.62 0.00
N TYR A 307 0.29 24.00 -1.11
CA TYR A 307 -1.07 24.04 -1.67
C TYR A 307 -1.98 22.91 -1.19
N ALA A 308 -1.40 21.80 -0.70
CA ALA A 308 -2.16 20.65 -0.27
C ALA A 308 -3.11 20.99 0.89
N LYS A 309 -4.36 20.56 0.74
CA LYS A 309 -5.35 20.65 1.81
C LYS A 309 -5.03 19.63 2.91
N ASN A 310 -5.34 19.97 4.14
CA ASN A 310 -5.25 19.04 5.26
C ASN A 310 -6.30 17.95 5.15
N PRO A 311 -6.03 16.77 5.75
CA PRO A 311 -7.08 15.80 6.01
C PRO A 311 -8.21 16.41 6.83
N LEU A 312 -9.40 15.82 6.77
CA LEU A 312 -10.55 16.24 7.58
C LEU A 312 -10.52 15.64 8.98
N ALA A 313 -9.99 14.43 9.09
CA ALA A 313 -9.94 13.66 10.32
C ALA A 313 -8.68 12.79 10.38
N MET A 314 -8.39 12.29 11.55
CA MET A 314 -7.33 11.35 11.86
C MET A 314 -7.90 10.16 12.63
N ILE A 315 -7.51 8.96 12.27
CA ILE A 315 -7.88 7.70 12.91
C ILE A 315 -6.62 6.95 13.30
N ILE A 316 -6.43 6.64 14.57
CA ILE A 316 -5.36 5.78 15.06
C ILE A 316 -5.94 4.39 15.31
N LEU A 317 -5.42 3.39 14.61
CA LEU A 317 -5.87 2.01 14.75
C LEU A 317 -5.41 1.42 16.10
N SER A 318 -6.23 0.55 16.67
CA SER A 318 -5.88 -0.28 17.81
C SER A 318 -6.39 -1.71 17.59
N LYS A 319 -6.13 -2.62 18.54
CA LYS A 319 -6.56 -4.02 18.45
C LYS A 319 -8.07 -4.21 18.59
N ASP A 320 -8.73 -3.30 19.32
CA ASP A 320 -10.12 -3.46 19.72
C ASP A 320 -10.97 -2.22 19.39
N GLY A 321 -10.60 -1.46 18.38
CA GLY A 321 -11.29 -0.25 17.97
C GLY A 321 -10.32 0.81 17.43
N VAL A 322 -10.73 2.09 17.54
CA VAL A 322 -9.96 3.20 17.00
C VAL A 322 -9.99 4.41 17.95
N TYR A 323 -8.96 5.27 17.83
CA TYR A 323 -9.00 6.63 18.40
C TYR A 323 -9.11 7.62 17.26
N GLU A 324 -9.97 8.63 17.41
CA GLU A 324 -10.32 9.52 16.32
C GLU A 324 -10.22 10.98 16.76
N ALA A 325 -9.72 11.81 15.87
CA ALA A 325 -9.66 13.25 16.06
C ALA A 325 -10.04 13.99 14.76
N LYS A 326 -10.71 15.12 14.91
CA LYS A 326 -11.00 16.05 13.82
C LYS A 326 -9.81 16.98 13.62
N ILE A 327 -9.49 17.28 12.37
CA ILE A 327 -8.47 18.26 12.02
C ILE A 327 -9.17 19.58 11.67
N ASP A 328 -8.80 20.68 12.32
CA ASP A 328 -9.49 21.97 12.15
C ASP A 328 -8.63 23.06 11.50
N THR A 329 -7.36 23.17 11.90
CA THR A 329 -6.48 24.26 11.49
C THR A 329 -5.20 23.75 10.81
N LYS A 330 -4.64 24.59 9.92
CA LYS A 330 -3.36 24.32 9.23
C LYS A 330 -2.24 24.97 10.04
N LYS A 331 -1.65 24.23 10.98
CA LYS A 331 -0.51 24.66 11.79
C LYS A 331 0.42 23.47 12.05
N ARG A 332 1.75 23.75 12.05
CA ARG A 332 2.74 22.77 12.47
C ARG A 332 2.72 22.60 14.00
N ILE A 333 3.27 21.51 14.50
CA ILE A 333 3.46 21.29 15.95
C ILE A 333 4.20 22.50 16.57
N VAL A 334 5.26 22.95 15.93
CA VAL A 334 6.10 24.07 16.38
C VAL A 334 5.45 25.46 16.25
N ASP A 335 4.35 25.59 15.50
CA ASP A 335 3.58 26.84 15.37
C ASP A 335 2.26 26.81 16.15
N SER A 336 2.03 25.74 16.92
CA SER A 336 0.84 25.50 17.71
C SER A 336 1.20 25.26 19.17
N ASP A 337 0.19 25.17 20.03
CA ASP A 337 0.38 24.90 21.45
C ASP A 337 0.65 23.40 21.74
N LEU A 338 0.72 22.53 20.71
CA LEU A 338 0.80 21.07 20.89
C LEU A 338 2.04 20.65 21.68
N PHE A 339 3.21 21.20 21.35
CA PHE A 339 4.45 20.81 22.02
C PHE A 339 4.51 21.39 23.43
N GLU A 340 4.04 22.61 23.64
CA GLU A 340 3.96 23.20 25.00
C GLU A 340 2.93 22.46 25.87
N ASN A 341 1.80 22.00 25.26
CA ASN A 341 0.85 21.11 25.95
C ASN A 341 1.51 19.79 26.33
N TYR A 342 2.29 19.18 25.41
CA TYR A 342 3.03 17.96 25.71
C TYR A 342 3.97 18.13 26.90
N LEU A 343 4.74 19.21 26.94
CA LEU A 343 5.67 19.51 28.06
C LEU A 343 4.90 19.69 29.37
N ARG A 344 3.84 20.48 29.35
CA ARG A 344 3.00 20.75 30.55
C ARG A 344 2.33 19.47 31.06
N ASP A 345 1.72 18.71 30.19
CA ASP A 345 0.94 17.54 30.54
C ASP A 345 1.81 16.34 31.00
N ASN A 346 3.09 16.35 30.66
CA ASN A 346 4.11 15.44 31.15
C ASN A 346 4.97 16.03 32.30
N GLU A 347 4.57 17.20 32.87
CA GLU A 347 5.26 17.87 33.96
C GLU A 347 6.74 18.17 33.70
N ILE A 348 7.10 18.44 32.44
CA ILE A 348 8.48 18.72 32.02
C ILE A 348 8.80 20.20 32.23
N THR A 349 9.82 20.47 33.05
CA THR A 349 10.39 21.82 33.24
C THR A 349 11.59 22.01 32.31
N TYR A 350 11.73 23.20 31.75
CA TYR A 350 12.76 23.52 30.76
C TYR A 350 13.41 24.90 30.96
N ASP A 351 13.62 25.26 32.23
CA ASP A 351 14.31 26.51 32.60
C ASP A 351 15.78 26.52 32.13
N ASP A 352 16.40 25.34 32.04
CA ASP A 352 17.74 25.17 31.49
C ASP A 352 17.68 25.03 29.98
N PRO A 353 18.40 25.91 29.22
CA PRO A 353 18.45 25.81 27.75
C PRO A 353 18.92 24.47 27.18
N ASP A 354 19.68 23.70 27.94
CA ASP A 354 20.19 22.39 27.53
C ASP A 354 19.29 21.23 27.96
N THR A 355 18.12 21.52 28.51
CA THR A 355 17.13 20.48 28.88
C THR A 355 16.81 19.58 27.67
N SER A 356 17.04 18.28 27.84
CA SER A 356 16.76 17.25 26.85
C SER A 356 15.77 16.26 27.41
N ILE A 357 14.87 15.78 26.56
CA ILE A 357 13.84 14.78 26.88
C ILE A 357 13.89 13.61 25.89
N ILE A 358 13.38 12.47 26.34
CA ILE A 358 13.16 11.29 25.52
C ILE A 358 11.67 11.20 25.20
N MET A 359 11.34 11.18 23.91
CA MET A 359 9.99 11.00 23.40
C MET A 359 9.85 9.58 22.85
N ASP A 360 8.77 8.90 23.23
CA ASP A 360 8.48 7.52 22.82
C ASP A 360 6.99 7.39 22.49
N PRO A 361 6.60 7.37 21.21
CA PRO A 361 5.22 7.27 20.79
C PRO A 361 4.57 5.94 21.18
N VAL A 362 5.34 4.85 21.31
CA VAL A 362 4.82 3.56 21.77
C VAL A 362 4.39 3.65 23.25
N LYS A 363 5.22 4.26 24.06
CA LYS A 363 4.90 4.52 25.48
C LYS A 363 3.66 5.41 25.61
N GLU A 364 3.57 6.49 24.82
CA GLU A 364 2.39 7.38 24.83
C GLU A 364 1.12 6.64 24.40
N PHE A 365 1.22 5.78 23.39
CA PHE A 365 0.08 4.99 22.90
C PHE A 365 -0.35 3.92 23.91
N LEU A 366 0.58 3.24 24.57
CA LEU A 366 0.27 2.30 25.64
C LEU A 366 -0.38 3.02 26.83
N ASP A 367 0.07 4.21 27.16
CA ASP A 367 -0.56 5.04 28.22
C ASP A 367 -1.98 5.47 27.81
N LEU A 368 -2.18 5.87 26.54
CA LEU A 368 -3.52 6.13 25.98
C LEU A 368 -4.42 4.89 26.11
N SER A 369 -3.99 3.73 25.63
CA SER A 369 -4.79 2.51 25.59
C SER A 369 -5.09 1.94 26.98
N ASN A 370 -4.22 2.19 27.96
CA ASN A 370 -4.45 1.81 29.36
C ASN A 370 -5.45 2.73 30.08
N LYS A 371 -5.54 4.00 29.69
CA LYS A 371 -6.38 5.00 30.35
C LYS A 371 -7.71 5.24 29.64
N VAL A 372 -7.77 5.02 28.33
CA VAL A 372 -8.92 5.33 27.50
C VAL A 372 -9.24 4.12 26.61
N LEU A 373 -10.47 3.63 26.70
CA LEU A 373 -10.92 2.57 25.80
C LEU A 373 -11.07 3.13 24.38
N PRO A 374 -10.58 2.40 23.35
CA PRO A 374 -10.80 2.81 21.96
C PRO A 374 -12.30 2.79 21.64
N ASN A 375 -12.69 3.60 20.66
CA ASN A 375 -14.08 3.62 20.19
C ASN A 375 -14.36 2.34 19.39
N PRO A 376 -15.24 1.46 19.85
CA PRO A 376 -15.72 0.36 19.03
C PRO A 376 -16.62 0.91 17.92
N LEU A 377 -16.79 0.13 16.86
CA LEU A 377 -17.82 0.43 15.87
C LEU A 377 -19.21 0.48 16.55
N ASP A 378 -20.02 1.46 16.18
CA ASP A 378 -21.42 1.46 16.61
C ASP A 378 -22.14 0.28 15.94
N PRO A 379 -22.89 -0.54 16.68
CA PRO A 379 -23.64 -1.65 16.07
C PRO A 379 -24.59 -1.22 14.93
N GLU A 380 -25.07 0.04 14.96
CA GLU A 380 -25.90 0.58 13.86
C GLU A 380 -25.09 0.84 12.57
N ASP A 381 -23.76 1.02 12.67
CA ASP A 381 -22.87 1.17 11.53
C ASP A 381 -22.41 -0.18 10.91
N ASP A 382 -22.68 -1.32 11.59
CA ASP A 382 -22.44 -2.68 11.07
C ASP A 382 -23.70 -3.20 10.34
N GLU A 383 -24.13 -2.48 9.32
CA GLU A 383 -25.41 -2.68 8.61
C GLU A 383 -25.65 -4.13 8.19
N TYR A 384 -24.60 -4.82 7.75
CA TYR A 384 -24.69 -6.20 7.26
C TYR A 384 -24.11 -7.23 8.24
N GLY A 385 -23.73 -6.82 9.44
CA GLY A 385 -23.22 -7.70 10.49
C GLY A 385 -21.82 -8.26 10.22
N MET A 386 -21.00 -7.60 9.39
CA MET A 386 -19.65 -8.05 9.07
C MET A 386 -18.76 -8.12 10.32
N VAL A 387 -18.77 -7.08 11.14
CA VAL A 387 -17.93 -7.04 12.35
C VAL A 387 -18.40 -8.06 13.38
N ALA A 388 -19.70 -8.26 13.49
CA ALA A 388 -20.27 -9.32 14.33
C ALA A 388 -19.81 -10.71 13.86
N LYS A 389 -19.77 -10.97 12.55
CA LYS A 389 -19.25 -12.21 11.95
C LYS A 389 -17.76 -12.42 12.23
N ILE A 390 -16.95 -11.39 12.05
CA ILE A 390 -15.50 -11.46 12.31
C ILE A 390 -15.22 -11.75 13.79
N LYS A 391 -15.99 -11.14 14.70
CA LYS A 391 -15.85 -11.28 16.16
C LYS A 391 -16.60 -12.51 16.73
N GLU A 392 -17.24 -13.32 15.87
CA GLU A 392 -17.96 -14.54 16.32
C GLU A 392 -16.99 -15.52 16.99
N THR A 393 -17.36 -15.97 18.19
CA THR A 393 -16.52 -16.84 19.02
C THR A 393 -16.91 -18.33 18.94
N ASN A 394 -18.13 -18.62 18.49
CA ASN A 394 -18.54 -20.01 18.32
C ASN A 394 -17.90 -20.62 17.05
N PRO A 395 -17.04 -21.65 17.21
CA PRO A 395 -16.30 -22.24 16.09
C PRO A 395 -17.18 -23.01 15.08
N ASP A 396 -18.43 -23.32 15.45
CA ASP A 396 -19.36 -24.05 14.57
C ASP A 396 -20.27 -23.11 13.77
N VAL A 397 -20.13 -21.79 13.92
CA VAL A 397 -20.92 -20.78 13.22
C VAL A 397 -20.15 -20.26 11.99
N SER A 398 -20.86 -20.25 10.84
CA SER A 398 -20.32 -19.68 9.60
C SER A 398 -20.04 -18.19 9.72
N ARG A 399 -18.90 -17.79 9.20
CA ARG A 399 -18.48 -16.37 9.07
C ARG A 399 -18.75 -15.80 7.68
N GLU A 400 -19.45 -16.54 6.84
CA GLU A 400 -19.86 -16.05 5.52
C GLU A 400 -20.74 -14.82 5.64
N LEU A 401 -20.56 -13.88 4.71
CA LEU A 401 -21.29 -12.62 4.68
C LEU A 401 -22.21 -12.57 3.47
N TYR A 402 -23.50 -12.46 3.72
CA TYR A 402 -24.54 -12.29 2.71
C TYR A 402 -24.90 -10.81 2.61
N LEU A 403 -24.91 -10.27 1.41
CA LEU A 403 -25.32 -8.90 1.11
C LEU A 403 -26.57 -8.92 0.23
N PRO A 404 -27.49 -7.97 0.38
CA PRO A 404 -28.60 -7.84 -0.54
C PRO A 404 -28.10 -7.32 -1.90
N ASP A 405 -28.83 -7.60 -2.97
CA ASP A 405 -28.53 -7.07 -4.32
C ASP A 405 -28.57 -5.53 -4.37
N THR A 406 -29.35 -4.90 -3.47
CA THR A 406 -29.40 -3.45 -3.32
C THR A 406 -28.07 -2.82 -2.91
N ALA A 407 -27.14 -3.56 -2.31
CA ALA A 407 -25.81 -3.07 -1.98
C ALA A 407 -24.97 -2.70 -3.23
N PHE A 408 -25.34 -3.26 -4.38
CA PHE A 408 -24.70 -2.98 -5.67
C PHE A 408 -25.45 -1.91 -6.50
N ASP A 409 -26.60 -1.43 -6.04
CA ASP A 409 -27.44 -0.49 -6.77
C ASP A 409 -27.15 0.95 -6.34
N TYR A 410 -26.25 1.61 -7.04
CA TYR A 410 -25.91 3.02 -6.83
C TYR A 410 -26.06 3.81 -8.15
N ARG A 411 -27.29 3.92 -8.63
CA ARG A 411 -27.65 4.58 -9.88
C ARG A 411 -28.08 6.03 -9.70
N GLN A 412 -28.26 6.74 -10.82
CA GLN A 412 -28.50 8.19 -10.89
C GLN A 412 -29.71 8.66 -10.05
N ASP A 413 -30.78 7.86 -9.97
CA ASP A 413 -31.97 8.19 -9.16
C ASP A 413 -31.65 8.28 -7.65
N LYS A 414 -30.80 7.40 -7.13
CA LYS A 414 -30.31 7.51 -5.73
C LYS A 414 -29.44 8.75 -5.53
N ILE A 415 -28.60 9.09 -6.49
CA ILE A 415 -27.73 10.25 -6.44
C ILE A 415 -28.53 11.54 -6.44
N ASP A 416 -29.50 11.66 -7.33
CA ASP A 416 -30.39 12.82 -7.42
C ASP A 416 -31.19 12.99 -6.12
N LYS A 417 -31.63 11.88 -5.53
CA LYS A 417 -32.32 11.90 -4.22
C LYS A 417 -31.37 12.39 -3.11
N GLN A 418 -30.14 11.88 -3.04
CA GLN A 418 -29.17 12.34 -2.04
C GLN A 418 -28.83 13.82 -2.21
N ILE A 419 -28.62 14.28 -3.44
CA ILE A 419 -28.38 15.70 -3.71
C ILE A 419 -29.56 16.55 -3.23
N ALA A 420 -30.80 16.13 -3.50
CA ALA A 420 -32.00 16.82 -3.05
C ALA A 420 -32.12 16.86 -1.52
N GLU A 421 -31.85 15.75 -0.84
CA GLU A 421 -31.86 15.66 0.63
C GLU A 421 -30.84 16.60 1.29
N TYR A 422 -29.61 16.64 0.78
CA TYR A 422 -28.59 17.55 1.30
C TYR A 422 -28.95 19.02 1.03
N GLN A 423 -29.49 19.33 -0.15
CA GLN A 423 -29.92 20.68 -0.48
C GLN A 423 -31.06 21.12 0.43
N GLU A 424 -32.04 20.24 0.68
CA GLU A 424 -33.15 20.51 1.61
C GLU A 424 -32.67 20.80 3.04
N ARG A 425 -31.68 20.05 3.53
CA ARG A 425 -31.06 20.31 4.86
C ARG A 425 -30.42 21.69 4.92
N ILE A 426 -29.70 22.09 3.85
CA ILE A 426 -29.07 23.42 3.73
C ILE A 426 -30.11 24.52 3.69
N ASP A 427 -31.16 24.36 2.86
CA ASP A 427 -32.22 25.34 2.69
C ASP A 427 -33.01 25.55 4.00
N LYS A 428 -33.38 24.44 4.68
CA LYS A 428 -34.01 24.51 6.02
C LYS A 428 -33.16 25.24 7.03
N LEU A 429 -31.83 24.98 7.07
CA LEU A 429 -30.92 25.66 7.99
C LEU A 429 -30.82 27.18 7.66
N HIS A 430 -30.87 27.54 6.38
CA HIS A 430 -30.82 28.93 5.95
C HIS A 430 -32.09 29.69 6.32
N ASP A 431 -33.24 29.01 6.28
CA ASP A 431 -34.54 29.62 6.55
C ASP A 431 -34.85 29.82 8.04
N LEU A 432 -34.02 29.23 8.94
CA LEU A 432 -34.19 29.40 10.38
C LEU A 432 -33.89 30.85 10.80
N THR A 433 -34.77 31.40 11.61
CA THR A 433 -34.57 32.74 12.20
C THR A 433 -33.51 32.68 13.31
N ARG A 434 -32.99 33.85 13.67
CA ARG A 434 -31.96 33.97 14.72
C ARG A 434 -32.43 33.45 16.09
N ASP A 435 -33.71 33.56 16.37
CA ASP A 435 -34.34 33.14 17.63
C ASP A 435 -34.51 31.60 17.63
N GLU A 436 -34.88 30.98 16.51
CA GLU A 436 -34.97 29.54 16.35
C GLU A 436 -33.59 28.89 16.44
N LEU A 437 -32.53 29.51 15.86
CA LEU A 437 -31.13 29.08 15.99
C LEU A 437 -30.61 29.09 17.45
N ALA A 438 -31.21 29.87 18.33
CA ALA A 438 -30.85 29.95 19.75
C ALA A 438 -31.53 28.89 20.61
N PHE A 439 -32.68 28.36 20.14
CA PHE A 439 -33.54 27.52 20.99
C PHE A 439 -33.38 26.01 20.81
N ASP A 440 -33.00 25.53 19.61
CA ASP A 440 -32.92 24.10 19.35
C ASP A 440 -31.60 23.69 18.65
N GLN A 441 -30.54 23.65 19.42
CA GLN A 441 -29.23 23.22 18.96
C GLN A 441 -29.21 21.78 18.44
N HIS A 442 -30.09 20.91 18.94
CA HIS A 442 -30.13 19.51 18.51
C HIS A 442 -30.65 19.41 17.07
N SER A 443 -31.80 20.01 16.77
CA SER A 443 -32.36 20.05 15.42
C SER A 443 -31.45 20.77 14.43
N ILE A 444 -30.79 21.85 14.86
CA ILE A 444 -29.82 22.56 14.04
C ILE A 444 -28.63 21.67 13.67
N ASN A 445 -28.11 20.91 14.60
CA ASN A 445 -26.99 20.00 14.35
C ASN A 445 -27.37 18.89 13.37
N LEU A 446 -28.61 18.42 13.37
CA LEU A 446 -29.12 17.44 12.39
C LEU A 446 -29.22 18.04 10.97
N LEU A 447 -29.54 19.31 10.83
CA LEU A 447 -29.60 19.99 9.53
C LEU A 447 -28.21 20.35 9.00
N ARG A 448 -27.27 20.67 9.88
CA ARG A 448 -25.92 21.07 9.49
C ARG A 448 -25.14 19.89 8.91
N LEU A 449 -24.67 20.03 7.67
CA LEU A 449 -23.78 19.04 7.08
C LEU A 449 -22.44 18.99 7.82
N THR A 450 -21.95 17.79 8.09
CA THR A 450 -20.56 17.62 8.51
C THR A 450 -19.60 18.04 7.38
N ARG A 451 -18.32 18.22 7.68
CA ARG A 451 -17.34 18.59 6.64
C ARG A 451 -17.20 17.47 5.58
N ASN A 452 -17.28 16.22 6.01
CA ASN A 452 -17.23 15.05 5.14
C ASN A 452 -18.48 14.98 4.25
N GLU A 453 -19.69 15.15 4.83
CA GLU A 453 -20.95 15.21 4.06
C GLU A 453 -20.93 16.35 3.06
N LYS A 454 -20.40 17.51 3.46
CA LYS A 454 -20.28 18.66 2.54
C LYS A 454 -19.33 18.36 1.38
N LEU A 455 -18.16 17.76 1.67
CA LEU A 455 -17.21 17.37 0.63
C LEU A 455 -17.83 16.36 -0.35
N TYR A 456 -18.53 15.38 0.18
CA TYR A 456 -19.25 14.36 -0.60
C TYR A 456 -20.34 15.01 -1.49
N PHE A 457 -21.19 15.85 -0.90
CA PHE A 457 -22.25 16.58 -1.61
C PHE A 457 -21.70 17.48 -2.72
N ASP A 458 -20.67 18.27 -2.42
CA ASP A 458 -20.01 19.14 -3.40
C ASP A 458 -19.39 18.31 -4.54
N GLY A 459 -18.83 17.14 -4.22
CA GLY A 459 -18.32 16.16 -5.18
C GLY A 459 -19.40 15.61 -6.11
N LEU A 460 -20.53 15.18 -5.58
CA LEU A 460 -21.67 14.71 -6.35
C LEU A 460 -22.20 15.81 -7.31
N LYS A 461 -22.38 17.03 -6.80
CA LYS A 461 -22.81 18.16 -7.62
C LYS A 461 -21.80 18.52 -8.72
N TYR A 462 -20.50 18.43 -8.42
CA TYR A 462 -19.47 18.68 -9.41
C TYR A 462 -19.49 17.61 -10.51
N ALA A 463 -19.47 16.35 -10.12
CA ALA A 463 -19.41 15.24 -11.06
C ALA A 463 -20.68 15.16 -11.93
N ASN A 464 -21.85 15.48 -11.36
CA ASN A 464 -23.13 15.47 -12.08
C ASN A 464 -23.21 16.53 -13.22
N GLN A 465 -22.24 17.46 -13.30
CA GLN A 465 -22.12 18.40 -14.42
C GLN A 465 -21.43 17.78 -15.64
N PHE A 466 -20.83 16.62 -15.49
CA PHE A 466 -20.06 15.97 -16.55
C PHE A 466 -20.69 14.63 -16.94
N PRO A 467 -21.02 14.42 -18.21
CA PRO A 467 -21.27 13.07 -18.70
C PRO A 467 -19.98 12.27 -18.66
N ILE A 468 -20.09 10.95 -18.61
CA ILE A 468 -18.96 10.00 -18.49
C ILE A 468 -17.84 10.32 -19.51
N GLU A 469 -18.20 10.63 -20.76
CA GLU A 469 -17.24 10.91 -21.84
C GLU A 469 -16.46 12.22 -21.66
N LYS A 470 -16.84 13.04 -20.70
CA LYS A 470 -16.21 14.34 -20.41
C LYS A 470 -15.62 14.44 -19.01
N GLU A 471 -15.57 13.35 -18.29
CA GLU A 471 -14.93 13.32 -16.97
C GLU A 471 -13.53 13.91 -16.99
N GLN A 472 -13.17 14.57 -15.91
CA GLN A 472 -11.79 15.02 -15.69
C GLN A 472 -11.01 13.88 -15.05
N THR A 473 -9.74 13.70 -15.44
CA THR A 473 -8.84 12.74 -14.78
C THR A 473 -8.70 13.10 -13.30
N TYR A 474 -9.00 12.16 -12.41
CA TYR A 474 -8.98 12.39 -10.97
C TYR A 474 -7.61 12.04 -10.38
N PHE A 475 -7.26 10.77 -10.33
CA PHE A 475 -5.99 10.35 -9.76
C PHE A 475 -4.81 10.66 -10.68
N ARG A 476 -3.70 11.09 -10.07
CA ARG A 476 -2.44 11.37 -10.75
C ARG A 476 -1.36 10.46 -10.17
N MET A 477 -0.60 9.84 -11.03
CA MET A 477 0.53 8.99 -10.68
C MET A 477 1.84 9.70 -10.99
N ALA A 478 2.87 9.40 -10.21
CA ALA A 478 4.24 9.78 -10.54
C ALA A 478 4.71 8.94 -11.74
N ARG A 479 4.61 9.51 -12.95
CA ARG A 479 5.14 8.89 -14.17
C ARG A 479 6.63 9.18 -14.28
N LEU A 480 7.45 8.13 -14.30
CA LEU A 480 8.88 8.20 -14.12
C LEU A 480 9.61 7.73 -15.38
N ILE A 481 10.80 8.32 -15.60
CA ILE A 481 11.77 7.85 -16.60
C ILE A 481 12.98 7.27 -15.86
N PHE A 482 13.67 6.33 -16.48
CA PHE A 482 15.03 5.98 -16.05
C PHE A 482 15.96 7.20 -16.20
N ASP A 483 16.83 7.42 -15.23
CA ASP A 483 17.87 8.45 -15.30
C ASP A 483 18.96 8.17 -16.37
N VAL A 484 18.74 7.13 -17.19
CA VAL A 484 19.64 6.73 -18.28
C VAL A 484 19.04 7.22 -19.61
N PRO A 485 19.73 8.12 -20.33
CA PRO A 485 19.20 8.76 -21.55
C PRO A 485 18.79 7.83 -22.68
N GLU A 486 19.26 6.58 -22.68
CA GLU A 486 19.05 5.61 -23.75
C GLU A 486 17.77 4.77 -23.60
N ASN A 487 17.10 4.82 -22.44
CA ASN A 487 15.90 4.04 -22.16
C ASN A 487 14.73 4.95 -21.76
N ASP A 488 13.97 5.39 -22.73
CA ASP A 488 12.69 6.12 -22.56
C ASP A 488 11.56 5.18 -22.08
N LYS A 489 11.90 4.09 -21.36
CA LYS A 489 10.94 3.14 -20.81
C LYS A 489 10.38 3.66 -19.49
N ASP A 490 9.11 3.39 -19.23
CA ASP A 490 8.52 3.63 -17.93
C ASP A 490 9.29 2.86 -16.87
N ALA A 491 9.74 3.58 -15.84
CA ALA A 491 10.43 3.00 -14.69
C ALA A 491 9.46 2.59 -13.57
N GLY A 492 8.18 2.48 -13.90
CA GLY A 492 7.12 2.25 -12.92
C GLY A 492 6.28 3.50 -12.66
N TRP A 493 5.05 3.31 -12.22
CA TRP A 493 4.04 4.37 -12.17
C TRP A 493 2.98 4.18 -11.06
N HIS A 494 3.11 3.16 -10.20
CA HIS A 494 2.18 2.87 -9.12
C HIS A 494 2.42 3.73 -7.87
N TYR A 495 2.78 5.02 -8.05
CA TYR A 495 2.98 5.95 -6.94
C TYR A 495 2.10 7.18 -7.10
N GLU A 496 1.41 7.53 -6.04
CA GLU A 496 0.67 8.79 -5.94
C GLU A 496 1.66 9.97 -5.90
N TRP A 497 1.47 10.94 -6.78
CA TRP A 497 2.48 11.96 -7.03
C TRP A 497 2.80 12.88 -5.84
N ARG A 498 1.83 13.16 -4.97
CA ARG A 498 2.02 14.05 -3.79
C ARG A 498 2.99 13.44 -2.79
N PHE A 499 2.90 12.15 -2.59
CA PHE A 499 3.62 11.42 -1.55
C PHE A 499 4.83 10.64 -2.07
N PHE A 500 5.10 10.71 -3.36
CA PHE A 500 6.24 10.03 -3.96
C PHE A 500 7.58 10.49 -3.36
N ASN A 501 8.38 9.56 -2.84
CA ASN A 501 9.64 9.84 -2.15
C ASN A 501 10.90 9.31 -2.86
N GLY A 502 10.81 8.94 -4.13
CA GLY A 502 11.92 8.43 -4.92
C GLY A 502 12.25 6.96 -4.69
N ALA A 503 11.39 6.24 -3.97
CA ALA A 503 11.63 4.86 -3.59
C ALA A 503 11.09 3.88 -4.62
N LEU A 504 11.57 4.00 -5.84
CA LEU A 504 11.30 3.02 -6.87
C LEU A 504 12.09 1.74 -6.66
N ARG A 505 11.52 0.62 -7.12
CA ARG A 505 12.10 -0.71 -7.09
C ARG A 505 13.54 -0.78 -7.60
N TYR A 506 13.90 0.01 -8.58
CA TYR A 506 15.18 -0.09 -9.29
C TYR A 506 16.07 1.15 -9.24
N LEU A 507 15.65 2.24 -8.60
CA LEU A 507 16.28 3.54 -8.80
C LEU A 507 16.59 4.35 -7.53
N LYS A 508 16.39 3.81 -6.33
CA LYS A 508 16.73 4.54 -5.10
C LYS A 508 18.25 4.55 -4.91
N LYS A 509 18.85 5.74 -4.88
CA LYS A 509 20.29 5.90 -4.71
C LYS A 509 20.78 5.27 -3.40
N GLY A 510 21.83 4.45 -3.49
CA GLY A 510 22.40 3.76 -2.34
C GLY A 510 21.65 2.50 -1.89
N TRP A 511 20.68 2.03 -2.69
CA TRP A 511 19.97 0.77 -2.50
C TRP A 511 20.33 -0.20 -3.60
N ASN A 512 20.53 -1.46 -3.26
CA ASN A 512 20.65 -2.53 -4.24
C ASN A 512 19.27 -3.11 -4.57
N GLN A 513 19.21 -3.99 -5.55
CA GLN A 513 17.94 -4.56 -6.02
C GLN A 513 17.24 -5.41 -4.97
N ASP A 514 17.98 -6.24 -4.22
CA ASP A 514 17.42 -7.10 -3.19
C ASP A 514 16.80 -6.29 -2.05
N GLU A 515 17.47 -5.21 -1.65
CA GLU A 515 16.96 -4.29 -0.62
C GLU A 515 15.67 -3.60 -1.07
N LEU A 516 15.57 -3.23 -2.34
CA LEU A 516 14.37 -2.61 -2.89
C LEU A 516 13.21 -3.62 -2.97
N LEU A 517 13.47 -4.87 -3.34
CA LEU A 517 12.47 -5.94 -3.34
C LEU A 517 11.96 -6.25 -1.92
N ILE A 518 12.86 -6.31 -0.93
CA ILE A 518 12.46 -6.48 0.48
C ILE A 518 11.60 -5.29 0.93
N ARG A 519 12.00 -4.07 0.59
CA ARG A 519 11.25 -2.86 0.90
C ARG A 519 9.82 -2.90 0.34
N GLU A 520 9.68 -3.32 -0.90
CA GLU A 520 8.39 -3.43 -1.56
C GLU A 520 7.50 -4.47 -0.88
N LYS A 521 8.03 -5.64 -0.54
CA LYS A 521 7.31 -6.64 0.26
C LYS A 521 6.86 -6.10 1.62
N VAL A 522 7.75 -5.38 2.32
CA VAL A 522 7.41 -4.70 3.58
C VAL A 522 6.23 -3.76 3.38
N LEU A 523 6.29 -2.97 2.32
CA LEU A 523 5.29 -1.96 2.02
C LEU A 523 3.92 -2.57 1.69
N LEU A 524 3.89 -3.51 0.75
CA LEU A 524 2.63 -4.14 0.30
C LEU A 524 1.96 -4.95 1.41
N ASP A 525 2.71 -5.75 2.15
CA ASP A 525 2.17 -6.49 3.30
C ASP A 525 1.58 -5.55 4.37
N ARG A 526 2.26 -4.42 4.64
CA ARG A 526 1.83 -3.45 5.64
C ARG A 526 0.60 -2.67 5.22
N ILE A 527 0.53 -2.23 3.95
CA ILE A 527 -0.64 -1.48 3.45
C ILE A 527 -1.88 -2.38 3.40
N LEU A 528 -1.76 -3.65 2.96
CA LEU A 528 -2.83 -4.64 2.98
C LEU A 528 -3.35 -4.87 4.42
N ARG A 529 -2.43 -5.08 5.35
CA ARG A 529 -2.74 -5.30 6.76
C ARG A 529 -3.52 -4.13 7.37
N ASN A 530 -3.07 -2.92 7.14
CA ASN A 530 -3.68 -1.73 7.72
C ASN A 530 -5.01 -1.35 7.05
N TRP A 531 -5.16 -1.64 5.74
CA TRP A 531 -6.46 -1.54 5.08
C TRP A 531 -7.50 -2.44 5.74
N PHE A 532 -7.22 -3.74 5.88
CA PHE A 532 -8.20 -4.66 6.45
C PHE A 532 -8.39 -4.47 7.95
N ARG A 533 -7.39 -4.01 8.70
CA ARG A 533 -7.61 -3.60 10.08
C ARG A 533 -8.57 -2.41 10.17
N PHE A 534 -8.35 -1.39 9.36
CA PHE A 534 -9.26 -0.25 9.26
C PHE A 534 -10.67 -0.68 8.83
N ALA A 535 -10.77 -1.46 7.77
CA ALA A 535 -12.04 -1.95 7.25
C ALA A 535 -12.81 -2.78 8.30
N ASN A 536 -12.12 -3.69 8.99
CA ASN A 536 -12.71 -4.55 10.02
C ASN A 536 -13.17 -3.75 11.26
N GLU A 537 -12.43 -2.73 11.69
CA GLU A 537 -12.81 -1.91 12.85
C GLU A 537 -13.88 -0.85 12.50
N LYS A 538 -14.03 -0.50 11.22
CA LYS A 538 -15.03 0.49 10.75
C LYS A 538 -16.20 -0.13 9.99
N GLY A 539 -16.28 -1.45 9.92
CA GLY A 539 -17.36 -2.15 9.23
C GLY A 539 -17.41 -1.89 7.73
N ILE A 540 -16.27 -1.71 7.06
CA ILE A 540 -16.17 -1.46 5.62
C ILE A 540 -16.11 -2.79 4.87
N ILE A 541 -17.14 -3.09 4.11
CA ILE A 541 -17.24 -4.32 3.32
C ILE A 541 -16.37 -4.19 2.07
N SER A 542 -15.35 -5.03 2.00
CA SER A 542 -14.44 -5.09 0.86
C SER A 542 -13.79 -6.47 0.79
N TRP A 543 -13.25 -6.80 -0.39
CA TRP A 543 -12.53 -8.04 -0.64
C TRP A 543 -11.35 -7.81 -1.58
N ILE A 544 -10.37 -8.71 -1.55
CA ILE A 544 -9.27 -8.70 -2.51
C ILE A 544 -9.77 -9.15 -3.88
N ALA A 545 -9.23 -8.52 -4.94
CA ALA A 545 -9.61 -8.78 -6.32
C ALA A 545 -8.35 -8.90 -7.20
N HIS A 546 -8.51 -9.33 -8.43
CA HIS A 546 -7.48 -9.40 -9.46
C HIS A 546 -6.20 -10.14 -9.01
N GLY A 547 -5.02 -9.53 -9.15
CA GLY A 547 -3.72 -10.10 -8.76
C GLY A 547 -3.68 -10.63 -7.32
N PRO A 548 -4.09 -9.87 -6.30
CA PRO A 548 -4.22 -10.36 -4.93
C PRO A 548 -5.13 -11.57 -4.75
N LEU A 549 -6.24 -11.69 -5.49
CA LEU A 549 -7.08 -12.88 -5.44
C LEU A 549 -6.38 -14.10 -6.07
N LEU A 550 -5.65 -13.90 -7.16
CA LEU A 550 -4.85 -14.96 -7.78
C LEU A 550 -3.71 -15.41 -6.85
N SER A 551 -3.04 -14.49 -6.18
CA SER A 551 -1.97 -14.84 -5.24
C SER A 551 -2.51 -15.56 -4.01
N TRP A 552 -3.69 -15.16 -3.50
CA TRP A 552 -4.38 -15.92 -2.47
C TRP A 552 -4.69 -17.35 -2.93
N TYR A 553 -5.16 -17.54 -4.17
CA TYR A 553 -5.46 -18.86 -4.75
C TYR A 553 -4.23 -19.79 -4.71
N TRP A 554 -3.02 -19.28 -4.91
CA TRP A 554 -1.78 -20.07 -4.91
C TRP A 554 -1.28 -20.45 -3.52
N ASP A 555 -0.96 -19.48 -2.68
CA ASP A 555 -0.28 -19.73 -1.40
C ASP A 555 -0.81 -18.89 -0.21
N GLY A 556 -1.79 -18.03 -0.44
CA GLY A 556 -2.31 -17.15 0.59
C GLY A 556 -1.37 -16.01 0.98
N LEU A 557 -0.37 -15.69 0.14
CA LEU A 557 0.54 -14.57 0.28
C LEU A 557 0.43 -13.66 -0.93
N LEU A 558 0.95 -12.42 -0.83
CA LEU A 558 1.13 -11.58 -2.01
C LEU A 558 2.27 -12.12 -2.88
N PHE A 559 2.09 -12.11 -4.18
CA PHE A 559 3.15 -12.52 -5.11
C PHE A 559 4.41 -11.67 -4.95
N PRO A 560 5.62 -12.27 -5.01
CA PRO A 560 6.86 -11.51 -4.89
C PRO A 560 7.19 -10.63 -6.10
N PHE A 561 6.45 -10.77 -7.18
CA PHE A 561 6.59 -10.02 -8.43
C PHE A 561 5.44 -9.03 -8.68
N ASP A 562 4.42 -9.02 -7.81
CA ASP A 562 3.32 -8.06 -7.89
C ASP A 562 3.71 -6.71 -7.29
N GLU A 563 3.19 -5.63 -7.83
CA GLU A 563 3.58 -4.26 -7.48
C GLU A 563 2.41 -3.43 -6.93
N ASP A 564 1.18 -3.96 -7.01
CA ASP A 564 -0.06 -3.28 -6.61
C ASP A 564 -1.01 -4.19 -5.84
N ILE A 565 -2.02 -3.59 -5.25
CA ILE A 565 -3.07 -4.28 -4.52
C ILE A 565 -4.41 -3.72 -4.98
N ASP A 566 -5.27 -4.62 -5.44
CA ASP A 566 -6.63 -4.30 -5.86
C ASP A 566 -7.65 -4.78 -4.83
N ILE A 567 -8.57 -3.89 -4.47
CA ILE A 567 -9.69 -4.14 -3.58
C ILE A 567 -10.99 -3.79 -4.30
N GLN A 568 -12.00 -4.61 -4.11
CA GLN A 568 -13.35 -4.33 -4.57
C GLN A 568 -14.34 -4.20 -3.41
N MET A 569 -15.39 -3.42 -3.62
CA MET A 569 -16.51 -3.25 -2.70
C MET A 569 -17.82 -3.00 -3.46
N PRO A 570 -19.00 -3.22 -2.84
CA PRO A 570 -20.26 -2.85 -3.44
C PRO A 570 -20.35 -1.35 -3.69
N ALA A 571 -21.05 -0.93 -4.74
CA ALA A 571 -21.14 0.48 -5.12
C ALA A 571 -21.80 1.37 -4.04
N GLU A 572 -22.76 0.87 -3.30
CA GLU A 572 -23.39 1.59 -2.20
C GLU A 572 -22.44 1.72 -1.00
N GLU A 573 -21.67 0.67 -0.71
CA GLU A 573 -20.62 0.72 0.30
C GLU A 573 -19.51 1.71 -0.07
N LEU A 574 -19.11 1.78 -1.33
CA LEU A 574 -18.18 2.79 -1.83
C LEU A 574 -18.70 4.21 -1.59
N ALA A 575 -19.99 4.44 -1.82
CA ALA A 575 -20.62 5.73 -1.53
C ALA A 575 -20.61 6.05 -0.03
N ARG A 576 -20.94 5.08 0.83
CA ARG A 576 -20.86 5.20 2.30
C ARG A 576 -19.43 5.47 2.75
N PHE A 577 -18.47 4.71 2.23
CA PHE A 577 -17.04 4.88 2.51
C PHE A 577 -16.56 6.27 2.12
N SER A 578 -16.89 6.75 0.90
CA SER A 578 -16.53 8.09 0.44
C SER A 578 -17.14 9.18 1.31
N LYS A 579 -18.41 9.04 1.69
CA LYS A 579 -19.11 9.99 2.55
C LYS A 579 -18.48 10.11 3.94
N LEU A 580 -18.03 9.01 4.53
CA LEU A 580 -17.55 8.97 5.93
C LEU A 580 -16.05 9.22 6.05
N TYR A 581 -15.24 8.69 5.11
CA TYR A 581 -13.80 8.59 5.30
C TYR A 581 -12.95 9.27 4.24
N ASN A 582 -13.56 9.87 3.19
CA ASN A 582 -12.76 10.62 2.20
C ASN A 582 -11.95 11.73 2.89
N GLN A 583 -10.69 11.88 2.52
CA GLN A 583 -9.72 12.83 3.10
C GLN A 583 -9.45 12.58 4.61
N THR A 584 -9.37 11.32 4.99
CA THR A 584 -9.00 10.89 6.36
C THR A 584 -7.59 10.31 6.36
N LEU A 585 -6.82 10.65 7.40
CA LEU A 585 -5.52 10.06 7.68
C LEU A 585 -5.71 8.89 8.66
N VAL A 586 -5.31 7.69 8.25
CA VAL A 586 -5.33 6.48 9.08
C VAL A 586 -3.90 6.17 9.53
N ILE A 587 -3.70 5.95 10.82
CA ILE A 587 -2.42 5.68 11.44
C ILE A 587 -2.42 4.23 11.92
N GLU A 588 -1.38 3.50 11.57
CA GLU A 588 -1.13 2.13 12.03
C GLU A 588 -1.17 2.05 13.55
N GLU A 589 -1.51 0.89 14.12
CA GLU A 589 -1.35 0.64 15.54
C GLU A 589 0.12 0.86 15.94
N ILE A 590 0.37 1.85 16.78
CA ILE A 590 1.70 2.40 17.04
C ILE A 590 2.64 1.37 17.69
N THR A 591 2.12 0.32 18.32
CA THR A 591 2.95 -0.79 18.83
C THR A 591 3.45 -1.73 17.72
N GLU A 592 2.85 -1.70 16.54
CA GLU A 592 3.26 -2.50 15.38
C GLU A 592 4.12 -1.71 14.39
N GLY A 593 3.97 -0.38 14.33
CA GLY A 593 4.70 0.46 13.40
C GLY A 593 4.25 1.92 13.40
N PHE A 594 4.83 2.70 12.48
CA PHE A 594 4.52 4.11 12.28
C PHE A 594 3.94 4.39 10.88
N GLY A 595 3.28 3.40 10.29
CA GLY A 595 2.59 3.54 9.00
C GLY A 595 1.47 4.59 9.07
N LYS A 596 1.34 5.34 7.98
CA LYS A 596 0.35 6.43 7.86
C LYS A 596 -0.26 6.40 6.47
N TYR A 597 -1.58 6.35 6.42
CA TYR A 597 -2.32 6.10 5.20
C TYR A 597 -3.38 7.16 4.98
N PHE A 598 -3.48 7.65 3.75
CA PHE A 598 -4.43 8.70 3.38
C PHE A 598 -5.51 8.13 2.48
N ILE A 599 -6.77 8.35 2.83
CA ILE A 599 -7.92 7.95 2.03
C ILE A 599 -8.28 9.08 1.07
N ASP A 600 -8.28 8.75 -0.22
CA ASP A 600 -8.68 9.67 -1.29
C ASP A 600 -9.72 9.00 -2.20
N CYS A 601 -10.94 9.56 -2.28
CA CYS A 601 -12.03 9.04 -3.09
C CYS A 601 -12.29 9.95 -4.27
N SER A 602 -12.51 9.36 -5.46
CA SER A 602 -12.87 10.09 -6.67
C SER A 602 -14.22 10.79 -6.52
N THR A 603 -14.36 11.96 -7.11
CA THR A 603 -15.65 12.63 -7.22
C THR A 603 -16.60 11.95 -8.21
N PHE A 604 -16.09 11.06 -9.05
CA PHE A 604 -16.84 10.38 -10.12
C PHE A 604 -17.31 8.96 -9.75
N ILE A 605 -17.31 8.61 -8.46
CA ILE A 605 -17.70 7.26 -7.99
C ILE A 605 -19.11 6.81 -8.41
N HIS A 606 -19.99 7.75 -8.71
CA HIS A 606 -21.37 7.44 -9.12
C HIS A 606 -21.52 7.12 -10.61
N HIS A 607 -20.50 7.38 -11.42
CA HIS A 607 -20.49 6.96 -12.82
C HIS A 607 -20.12 5.47 -12.88
N ARG A 608 -21.11 4.60 -13.10
CA ARG A 608 -20.88 3.14 -13.05
C ARG A 608 -20.66 2.48 -14.42
N GLY A 609 -20.85 3.21 -15.53
CA GLY A 609 -20.48 2.75 -16.86
C GLY A 609 -18.97 2.79 -17.11
N LYS A 610 -18.58 2.46 -18.35
CA LYS A 610 -17.17 2.44 -18.78
C LYS A 610 -16.50 3.79 -18.51
N SER A 611 -15.37 3.73 -17.82
CA SER A 611 -14.61 4.91 -17.47
C SER A 611 -14.06 5.65 -18.69
N TYR A 612 -13.88 6.95 -18.54
CA TYR A 612 -13.22 7.82 -19.51
C TYR A 612 -11.89 8.33 -18.93
N LYS A 613 -10.88 8.50 -19.77
CA LYS A 613 -9.56 9.00 -19.39
C LYS A 613 -8.91 8.22 -18.21
N GLU A 614 -9.03 6.90 -18.25
CA GLU A 614 -8.39 6.03 -17.24
C GLU A 614 -8.93 6.23 -15.80
N ASN A 615 -10.14 6.75 -15.61
CA ASN A 615 -10.79 6.87 -14.31
C ASN A 615 -11.40 5.52 -13.86
N HIS A 616 -10.62 4.43 -13.94
CA HIS A 616 -11.11 3.09 -13.54
C HIS A 616 -11.22 2.96 -12.02
N ILE A 617 -10.38 3.68 -11.31
CA ILE A 617 -10.25 3.60 -9.86
C ILE A 617 -11.19 4.58 -9.19
N ASP A 618 -11.90 4.13 -8.17
CA ASP A 618 -12.89 4.92 -7.45
C ASP A 618 -12.33 5.54 -6.16
N ALA A 619 -11.42 4.85 -5.48
CA ALA A 619 -10.76 5.37 -4.28
C ALA A 619 -9.35 4.77 -4.14
N ARG A 620 -8.55 5.39 -3.28
CA ARG A 620 -7.21 4.93 -2.92
C ARG A 620 -6.97 5.00 -1.42
N PHE A 621 -6.27 4.00 -0.92
CA PHE A 621 -5.66 3.99 0.41
C PHE A 621 -4.15 4.12 0.23
N ILE A 622 -3.60 5.30 0.51
CA ILE A 622 -2.28 5.74 0.06
C ILE A 622 -1.32 5.78 1.26
N ASP A 623 -0.23 5.04 1.19
CA ASP A 623 0.89 5.20 2.12
C ASP A 623 1.57 6.54 1.89
N ILE A 624 1.55 7.43 2.87
CA ILE A 624 2.06 8.80 2.72
C ILE A 624 3.58 8.92 2.84
N ASP A 625 4.27 7.86 3.29
CA ASP A 625 5.72 7.84 3.36
C ASP A 625 6.37 7.46 2.03
N THR A 626 5.61 6.79 1.14
CA THR A 626 6.13 6.27 -0.12
C THR A 626 5.36 6.69 -1.36
N GLY A 627 4.06 6.95 -1.19
CA GLY A 627 3.13 7.18 -2.28
C GLY A 627 2.53 5.91 -2.89
N SER A 628 2.92 4.72 -2.44
CA SER A 628 2.26 3.47 -2.83
C SER A 628 0.83 3.43 -2.31
N TYR A 629 -0.05 2.70 -2.99
CA TYR A 629 -1.47 2.70 -2.64
C TYR A 629 -2.15 1.36 -2.95
N ILE A 630 -3.31 1.17 -2.34
CA ILE A 630 -4.31 0.20 -2.77
C ILE A 630 -5.27 0.90 -3.73
N ASP A 631 -5.51 0.31 -4.89
CA ASP A 631 -6.57 0.73 -5.80
C ASP A 631 -7.90 0.08 -5.39
N ILE A 632 -8.93 0.92 -5.19
CA ILE A 632 -10.25 0.49 -4.73
C ILE A 632 -11.27 0.75 -5.84
N THR A 633 -11.99 -0.32 -6.23
CA THR A 633 -13.02 -0.26 -7.26
C THR A 633 -14.39 -0.67 -6.73
N GLY A 634 -15.42 0.06 -7.13
CA GLY A 634 -16.81 -0.28 -6.81
C GLY A 634 -17.45 -1.17 -7.87
N LEU A 635 -18.15 -2.23 -7.43
CA LEU A 635 -18.99 -3.03 -8.28
C LEU A 635 -20.46 -2.56 -8.18
N GLY A 636 -21.07 -2.33 -9.32
CA GLY A 636 -22.46 -1.87 -9.35
C GLY A 636 -23.21 -2.24 -10.61
N VAL A 637 -24.50 -2.03 -10.58
CA VAL A 637 -25.37 -2.14 -11.76
C VAL A 637 -25.06 -0.98 -12.71
N SER A 638 -24.94 -1.26 -14.01
CA SER A 638 -24.79 -0.27 -15.06
C SER A 638 -25.62 -0.62 -16.30
N ASP A 639 -25.71 0.31 -17.24
CA ASP A 639 -26.35 0.11 -18.55
C ASP A 639 -25.39 -0.52 -19.58
N GLU A 640 -24.15 -0.84 -19.17
CA GLU A 640 -23.18 -1.48 -20.06
C GLU A 640 -23.64 -2.89 -20.48
N PRO A 641 -23.39 -3.29 -21.73
CA PRO A 641 -23.74 -4.62 -22.19
C PRO A 641 -22.88 -5.67 -21.48
N ALA A 642 -23.55 -6.62 -20.80
CA ALA A 642 -22.86 -7.74 -20.18
C ALA A 642 -22.25 -8.68 -21.25
N PRO A 643 -21.16 -9.41 -20.90
CA PRO A 643 -20.58 -10.42 -21.76
C PRO A 643 -21.58 -11.49 -22.24
N GLU A 644 -21.40 -12.00 -23.45
CA GLU A 644 -22.31 -12.99 -24.09
C GLU A 644 -22.52 -14.23 -23.22
N LYS A 645 -21.52 -14.66 -22.46
CA LYS A 645 -21.62 -15.79 -21.52
C LYS A 645 -22.75 -15.66 -20.49
N TYR A 646 -23.19 -14.45 -20.18
CA TYR A 646 -24.29 -14.17 -19.25
C TYR A 646 -25.66 -13.98 -19.92
N SER A 647 -25.72 -13.96 -21.27
CA SER A 647 -26.92 -13.59 -22.02
C SER A 647 -28.11 -14.54 -21.76
N GLU A 648 -27.85 -15.83 -21.65
CA GLU A 648 -28.88 -16.83 -21.44
C GLU A 648 -29.53 -16.71 -20.06
N MET A 649 -28.68 -16.53 -19.03
CA MET A 649 -29.14 -16.34 -17.66
C MET A 649 -29.89 -15.00 -17.48
N ILE A 650 -29.40 -13.92 -18.13
CA ILE A 650 -30.08 -12.61 -18.11
C ILE A 650 -31.47 -12.77 -18.74
N ALA A 651 -31.56 -13.44 -19.89
CA ALA A 651 -32.81 -13.67 -20.57
C ALA A 651 -33.77 -14.57 -19.75
N GLU A 652 -33.25 -15.49 -18.94
CA GLU A 652 -34.05 -16.28 -18.00
C GLU A 652 -34.57 -15.43 -16.84
N SER A 653 -33.75 -14.62 -16.23
CA SER A 653 -34.14 -13.69 -15.17
C SER A 653 -35.19 -12.69 -15.66
N GLU A 654 -35.01 -12.13 -16.85
CA GLU A 654 -36.00 -11.23 -17.47
C GLU A 654 -37.35 -11.93 -17.72
N ARG A 655 -37.32 -13.20 -18.20
CA ARG A 655 -38.56 -14.01 -18.39
C ARG A 655 -39.23 -14.30 -17.06
N ALA A 656 -38.48 -14.48 -15.99
CA ALA A 656 -39.00 -14.67 -14.64
C ALA A 656 -39.48 -13.37 -13.97
N GLY A 657 -39.20 -12.21 -14.56
CA GLY A 657 -39.47 -10.90 -13.97
C GLY A 657 -38.54 -10.52 -12.81
N GLU A 658 -37.36 -11.14 -12.79
CA GLU A 658 -36.31 -10.87 -11.79
C GLU A 658 -35.36 -9.77 -12.27
N VAL A 659 -34.76 -9.07 -11.33
CA VAL A 659 -33.75 -8.04 -11.64
C VAL A 659 -32.46 -8.71 -12.10
N LYS A 660 -31.84 -8.15 -13.14
CA LYS A 660 -30.52 -8.55 -13.61
C LYS A 660 -29.50 -8.43 -12.47
N LYS A 661 -28.96 -9.55 -12.02
CA LYS A 661 -27.94 -9.63 -10.95
C LYS A 661 -26.52 -9.77 -11.51
N VAL A 662 -26.17 -8.83 -12.39
CA VAL A 662 -24.84 -8.74 -13.01
C VAL A 662 -24.28 -7.37 -12.72
N TYR A 663 -23.09 -7.33 -12.15
CA TYR A 663 -22.41 -6.11 -11.70
C TYR A 663 -21.09 -5.93 -12.42
N ASN A 664 -20.64 -4.71 -12.57
CA ASN A 664 -19.35 -4.41 -13.17
C ASN A 664 -18.64 -3.26 -12.44
N CYS A 665 -17.31 -3.27 -12.52
CA CYS A 665 -16.49 -2.10 -12.23
C CYS A 665 -16.40 -1.18 -13.46
N ARG A 666 -15.81 0.00 -13.31
CA ARG A 666 -15.62 0.97 -14.40
C ARG A 666 -14.63 0.54 -15.49
N ASN A 667 -13.88 -0.54 -15.26
CA ASN A 667 -13.03 -1.19 -16.26
C ASN A 667 -13.72 -2.36 -16.98
N LEU A 668 -15.02 -2.53 -16.75
CA LEU A 668 -15.86 -3.56 -17.35
C LEU A 668 -15.47 -5.00 -17.01
N HIS A 669 -14.96 -5.25 -15.81
CA HIS A 669 -14.94 -6.59 -15.25
C HIS A 669 -16.34 -6.88 -14.69
N PHE A 670 -16.96 -7.93 -15.19
CA PHE A 670 -18.32 -8.30 -14.84
C PHE A 670 -18.33 -9.52 -13.93
N SER A 671 -19.22 -9.50 -12.95
CA SER A 671 -19.47 -10.64 -12.06
C SER A 671 -20.95 -10.81 -11.78
N LEU A 672 -21.36 -12.07 -11.58
CA LEU A 672 -22.70 -12.40 -11.14
C LEU A 672 -22.85 -12.23 -9.63
N TYR A 673 -24.08 -12.04 -9.18
CA TYR A 673 -24.41 -12.02 -7.76
C TYR A 673 -23.91 -13.28 -7.02
N ASN A 674 -24.15 -14.47 -7.57
CA ASN A 674 -23.73 -15.74 -6.99
C ASN A 674 -22.24 -16.08 -7.19
N GLU A 675 -21.54 -15.41 -8.09
CA GLU A 675 -20.08 -15.47 -8.17
C GLU A 675 -19.44 -14.70 -7.01
N LEU A 676 -20.06 -13.60 -6.60
CA LEU A 676 -19.55 -12.76 -5.51
C LEU A 676 -19.98 -13.25 -4.12
N LEU A 677 -21.23 -13.69 -3.96
CA LEU A 677 -21.85 -13.93 -2.65
C LEU A 677 -22.26 -15.40 -2.43
N PRO A 678 -22.18 -15.87 -1.17
CA PRO A 678 -21.73 -15.14 0.01
C PRO A 678 -20.24 -14.85 -0.04
N LEU A 679 -19.80 -13.70 0.52
CA LEU A 679 -18.37 -13.48 0.74
C LEU A 679 -17.84 -14.49 1.75
N ARG A 680 -16.71 -15.12 1.45
CA ARG A 680 -16.08 -16.12 2.31
C ARG A 680 -15.00 -15.50 3.17
N PHE A 681 -15.06 -15.78 4.46
CA PHE A 681 -14.05 -15.32 5.41
C PHE A 681 -12.81 -16.20 5.31
N THR A 682 -11.67 -15.57 5.11
CA THR A 682 -10.37 -16.22 4.93
C THR A 682 -9.24 -15.40 5.56
N MET A 683 -8.00 -15.77 5.25
CA MET A 683 -6.80 -15.07 5.70
C MET A 683 -5.75 -15.01 4.57
N MET A 684 -5.14 -13.85 4.38
CA MET A 684 -4.03 -13.65 3.46
C MET A 684 -2.87 -12.95 4.18
N GLY A 685 -1.66 -13.47 4.08
CA GLY A 685 -0.50 -12.87 4.73
C GLY A 685 -0.65 -12.69 6.25
N GLY A 686 -1.44 -13.54 6.93
CA GLY A 686 -1.75 -13.39 8.35
C GLY A 686 -2.79 -12.30 8.67
N VAL A 687 -3.53 -11.83 7.66
CA VAL A 687 -4.57 -10.79 7.76
C VAL A 687 -5.93 -11.39 7.44
N PRO A 688 -6.91 -11.38 8.37
CA PRO A 688 -8.26 -11.84 8.12
C PRO A 688 -9.00 -10.88 7.17
N LEU A 689 -9.61 -11.44 6.14
CA LEU A 689 -10.30 -10.68 5.09
C LEU A 689 -11.40 -11.53 4.43
N TYR A 690 -12.08 -10.94 3.47
CA TYR A 690 -13.08 -11.62 2.65
C TYR A 690 -12.62 -11.81 1.20
N ILE A 691 -13.13 -12.87 0.57
CA ILE A 691 -12.98 -13.18 -0.85
C ILE A 691 -14.35 -13.48 -1.44
N PRO A 692 -14.52 -13.40 -2.78
CA PRO A 692 -15.75 -13.81 -3.46
C PRO A 692 -16.05 -15.30 -3.29
N ASN A 693 -17.31 -15.68 -3.54
CA ASN A 693 -17.77 -17.06 -3.43
C ASN A 693 -17.14 -17.99 -4.48
N ARG A 694 -17.21 -17.61 -5.77
CA ARG A 694 -16.81 -18.43 -6.91
C ARG A 694 -15.46 -17.99 -7.48
N ILE A 695 -14.41 -18.32 -6.74
CA ILE A 695 -13.05 -17.91 -7.03
C ILE A 695 -12.59 -18.43 -8.40
N GLU A 696 -12.88 -19.72 -8.68
CA GLU A 696 -12.45 -20.39 -9.91
C GLU A 696 -13.03 -19.71 -11.15
N GLU A 697 -14.32 -19.37 -11.13
CA GLU A 697 -14.98 -18.71 -12.25
C GLU A 697 -14.42 -17.31 -12.52
N ILE A 698 -14.23 -16.52 -11.46
CA ILE A 698 -13.71 -15.16 -11.56
C ILE A 698 -12.26 -15.18 -12.09
N LEU A 699 -11.41 -16.00 -11.50
CA LEU A 699 -9.99 -16.08 -11.90
C LEU A 699 -9.82 -16.70 -13.28
N ARG A 700 -10.68 -17.63 -13.70
CA ARG A 700 -10.61 -18.21 -15.04
C ARG A 700 -10.91 -17.18 -16.12
N ASP A 701 -11.80 -16.24 -15.85
CA ASP A 701 -12.11 -15.16 -16.79
C ASP A 701 -10.97 -14.17 -16.93
N GLU A 702 -10.28 -13.86 -15.83
CA GLU A 702 -9.24 -12.84 -15.79
C GLU A 702 -7.83 -13.43 -16.02
N TYR A 703 -7.54 -14.58 -15.42
CA TYR A 703 -6.20 -15.16 -15.31
C TYR A 703 -6.14 -16.65 -15.61
N SER A 704 -6.82 -17.14 -16.65
CA SER A 704 -6.89 -18.58 -16.95
C SER A 704 -5.53 -19.30 -16.98
N GLN A 705 -4.51 -18.67 -17.55
CA GLN A 705 -3.13 -19.21 -17.55
C GLN A 705 -2.45 -19.07 -16.19
N GLY A 706 -2.71 -18.00 -15.46
CA GLY A 706 -2.14 -17.74 -14.13
C GLY A 706 -2.57 -18.77 -13.09
N MET A 707 -3.75 -19.37 -13.24
CA MET A 707 -4.24 -20.42 -12.33
C MET A 707 -3.48 -21.74 -12.50
N THR A 708 -2.85 -22.00 -13.62
CA THR A 708 -2.21 -23.29 -13.94
C THR A 708 -0.72 -23.19 -14.21
N SER A 709 -0.17 -21.98 -14.36
CA SER A 709 1.24 -21.78 -14.65
C SER A 709 2.09 -21.74 -13.39
N TYR A 710 2.99 -22.69 -13.22
CA TYR A 710 3.96 -22.75 -12.14
C TYR A 710 5.14 -21.79 -12.30
N THR A 711 5.09 -20.92 -13.32
CA THR A 711 6.16 -19.97 -13.61
C THR A 711 5.61 -18.65 -14.12
N TYR A 712 6.19 -17.54 -13.66
CA TYR A 712 5.90 -16.20 -14.12
C TYR A 712 7.13 -15.31 -13.94
N GLU A 713 7.54 -14.57 -14.97
CA GLU A 713 8.68 -13.61 -14.95
C GLU A 713 9.97 -14.13 -14.30
N GLY A 714 10.27 -15.42 -14.48
CA GLY A 714 11.45 -16.05 -13.90
C GLY A 714 11.26 -16.57 -12.48
N PHE A 715 10.10 -16.38 -11.87
CA PHE A 715 9.73 -17.02 -10.61
C PHE A 715 9.08 -18.37 -10.88
N PHE A 716 9.31 -19.30 -9.95
CA PHE A 716 8.75 -20.65 -9.97
C PHE A 716 8.13 -20.98 -8.61
N PHE A 717 6.97 -21.60 -8.64
CA PHE A 717 6.33 -22.04 -7.41
C PHE A 717 6.99 -23.31 -6.88
N VAL A 718 7.51 -23.24 -5.68
CA VAL A 718 8.16 -24.35 -4.97
C VAL A 718 7.15 -24.96 -4.00
N ASP A 719 6.41 -25.96 -4.48
CA ASP A 719 5.33 -26.61 -3.73
C ASP A 719 5.74 -27.14 -2.35
N ALA A 720 6.97 -27.63 -2.22
CA ALA A 720 7.48 -28.19 -0.97
C ALA A 720 7.56 -27.20 0.20
N ILE A 721 7.60 -25.90 -0.08
CA ILE A 721 7.66 -24.82 0.92
C ILE A 721 6.58 -23.73 0.69
N ASN A 722 5.71 -23.90 -0.30
CA ASN A 722 4.66 -22.96 -0.67
C ASN A 722 5.16 -21.52 -0.92
N LEU A 723 6.21 -21.37 -1.72
CA LEU A 723 6.78 -20.05 -2.04
C LEU A 723 7.11 -19.94 -3.52
N TRP A 724 6.92 -18.75 -4.07
CA TRP A 724 7.41 -18.35 -5.38
C TRP A 724 8.86 -17.88 -5.26
N ILE A 725 9.78 -18.53 -5.99
CA ILE A 725 11.21 -18.25 -5.91
C ILE A 725 11.78 -18.03 -7.31
N HIS A 726 12.58 -16.96 -7.45
CA HIS A 726 13.23 -16.65 -8.71
C HIS A 726 14.28 -17.73 -9.10
N TYR A 727 14.31 -18.14 -10.36
CA TYR A 727 15.12 -19.29 -10.84
C TYR A 727 16.61 -19.16 -10.51
N LEU A 728 17.18 -17.95 -10.49
CA LEU A 728 18.58 -17.70 -10.14
C LEU A 728 18.93 -18.18 -8.71
N LYS A 729 17.96 -18.23 -7.82
CA LYS A 729 18.11 -18.76 -6.47
C LYS A 729 17.92 -20.29 -6.40
N LEU A 730 17.42 -20.93 -7.47
CA LEU A 730 17.15 -22.37 -7.54
C LEU A 730 18.14 -23.15 -8.41
N GLU A 731 18.76 -22.52 -9.41
CA GLU A 731 19.56 -23.21 -10.44
C GLU A 731 20.74 -24.02 -9.89
N PHE A 732 21.32 -23.62 -8.76
CA PHE A 732 22.43 -24.37 -8.13
C PHE A 732 22.01 -25.77 -7.62
N LEU A 733 20.71 -26.02 -7.47
CA LEU A 733 20.17 -27.32 -7.11
C LEU A 733 20.21 -28.32 -8.27
N PHE A 734 20.31 -27.83 -9.49
CA PHE A 734 20.26 -28.60 -10.74
C PHE A 734 21.52 -28.38 -11.59
N PRO A 735 22.67 -28.90 -11.18
CA PRO A 735 23.98 -28.59 -11.75
C PRO A 735 24.18 -29.08 -13.20
N ASP A 736 23.30 -29.95 -13.69
CA ASP A 736 23.40 -30.48 -15.05
C ASP A 736 23.08 -29.45 -16.15
N HIS A 737 22.45 -28.32 -15.80
CA HIS A 737 22.07 -27.21 -16.68
C HIS A 737 21.31 -27.62 -17.97
N LYS A 738 20.66 -28.79 -17.99
CA LYS A 738 19.90 -29.32 -19.12
C LYS A 738 18.59 -28.55 -19.41
N TYR A 739 18.30 -27.60 -18.58
CA TYR A 739 17.14 -26.70 -18.68
C TYR A 739 17.45 -25.40 -19.43
N TYR A 740 18.61 -25.29 -20.05
CA TYR A 740 18.89 -24.21 -20.99
C TYR A 740 18.76 -24.71 -22.42
N LYS A 741 18.08 -23.94 -23.26
CA LYS A 741 17.93 -24.16 -24.69
C LYS A 741 19.27 -23.91 -25.39
N GLU A 742 19.40 -24.36 -26.67
CA GLU A 742 20.62 -24.15 -27.46
C GLU A 742 21.00 -22.68 -27.63
N ASP A 743 20.04 -21.77 -27.59
CA ASP A 743 20.25 -20.31 -27.66
C ASP A 743 20.65 -19.68 -26.32
N GLY A 744 20.72 -20.47 -25.25
CA GLY A 744 21.04 -20.03 -23.88
C GLY A 744 19.84 -19.48 -23.10
N ALA A 745 18.64 -19.51 -23.65
CA ALA A 745 17.43 -19.14 -22.93
C ALA A 745 16.99 -20.25 -21.97
N LEU A 746 16.40 -19.86 -20.83
CA LEU A 746 15.81 -20.80 -19.88
C LEU A 746 14.63 -21.56 -20.52
N ASP A 747 14.65 -22.89 -20.48
CA ASP A 747 13.48 -23.70 -20.79
C ASP A 747 12.58 -23.77 -19.54
N THR A 748 11.59 -22.92 -19.50
CA THR A 748 10.71 -22.75 -18.34
C THR A 748 9.88 -24.01 -18.04
N GLU A 749 9.52 -24.78 -19.08
CA GLU A 749 8.77 -26.04 -18.88
C GLU A 749 9.64 -27.10 -18.22
N VAL A 750 10.85 -27.32 -18.75
CA VAL A 750 11.81 -28.28 -18.18
C VAL A 750 12.21 -27.89 -16.77
N PHE A 751 12.49 -26.59 -16.55
CA PHE A 751 12.88 -26.11 -15.22
C PHE A 751 11.73 -26.22 -14.22
N SER A 752 10.50 -25.93 -14.63
CA SER A 752 9.30 -26.11 -13.79
C SER A 752 9.14 -27.56 -13.35
N LEU A 753 9.33 -28.52 -14.23
CA LEU A 753 9.27 -29.95 -13.85
C LEU A 753 10.36 -30.33 -12.84
N LEU A 754 11.58 -29.79 -12.94
CA LEU A 754 12.64 -29.98 -11.96
C LEU A 754 12.25 -29.39 -10.60
N VAL A 755 11.75 -28.16 -10.57
CA VAL A 755 11.32 -27.50 -9.34
C VAL A 755 10.17 -28.28 -8.67
N ARG A 756 9.18 -28.73 -9.44
CA ARG A 756 8.07 -29.57 -8.95
C ARG A 756 8.53 -30.92 -8.40
N SER A 757 9.68 -31.44 -8.85
CA SER A 757 10.26 -32.67 -8.35
C SER A 757 11.09 -32.55 -7.07
N MET A 758 11.22 -31.30 -6.54
CA MET A 758 12.00 -31.06 -5.32
C MET A 758 11.42 -31.80 -4.11
N GLY A 759 12.28 -32.50 -3.39
CA GLY A 759 11.97 -33.09 -2.08
C GLY A 759 12.79 -32.46 -0.97
N ASP A 760 12.63 -32.95 0.24
CA ASP A 760 13.24 -32.43 1.48
C ASP A 760 14.76 -32.19 1.36
N ALA A 761 15.48 -33.06 0.66
CA ALA A 761 16.93 -32.90 0.44
C ALA A 761 17.27 -31.64 -0.39
N HIS A 762 16.44 -31.30 -1.38
CA HIS A 762 16.62 -30.06 -2.17
C HIS A 762 16.25 -28.83 -1.34
N VAL A 763 15.14 -28.91 -0.60
CA VAL A 763 14.69 -27.85 0.31
C VAL A 763 15.74 -27.55 1.37
N LEU A 764 16.28 -28.60 2.03
CA LEU A 764 17.33 -28.41 3.03
C LEU A 764 18.54 -27.68 2.46
N LYS A 765 19.03 -28.10 1.27
CA LYS A 765 20.13 -27.41 0.59
C LYS A 765 19.82 -25.96 0.25
N LEU A 766 18.60 -25.69 -0.20
CA LEU A 766 18.12 -24.33 -0.54
C LEU A 766 18.16 -23.43 0.70
N LEU A 767 17.53 -23.87 1.77
CA LEU A 767 17.42 -23.11 3.03
C LEU A 767 18.77 -22.92 3.72
N GLN A 768 19.69 -23.88 3.59
CA GLN A 768 21.06 -23.74 4.11
C GLN A 768 21.90 -22.73 3.32
N LYS A 769 21.61 -22.53 2.03
CA LYS A 769 22.41 -21.69 1.14
C LYS A 769 21.85 -20.27 1.02
N ASP A 770 20.54 -20.11 1.01
CA ASP A 770 19.87 -18.81 0.81
C ASP A 770 19.14 -18.41 2.09
N GLU A 771 19.70 -17.42 2.78
CA GLU A 771 19.16 -16.93 4.05
C GLU A 771 17.84 -16.21 3.87
N ASP A 772 17.63 -15.48 2.78
CA ASP A 772 16.38 -14.75 2.52
C ASP A 772 15.20 -15.70 2.35
N ILE A 773 15.44 -16.83 1.65
CA ILE A 773 14.43 -17.88 1.49
C ILE A 773 14.15 -18.59 2.81
N LEU A 774 15.20 -18.85 3.60
CA LEU A 774 15.05 -19.44 4.94
C LEU A 774 14.17 -18.54 5.82
N LEU A 775 14.43 -17.23 5.83
CA LEU A 775 13.67 -16.27 6.64
C LEU A 775 12.23 -16.12 6.13
N GLU A 776 12.03 -16.07 4.83
CA GLU A 776 10.70 -16.03 4.22
C GLU A 776 9.87 -17.27 4.63
N TYR A 777 10.46 -18.46 4.48
CA TYR A 777 9.80 -19.68 4.88
C TYR A 777 9.54 -19.75 6.39
N TYR A 778 10.49 -19.32 7.21
CA TYR A 778 10.32 -19.25 8.67
C TYR A 778 9.13 -18.37 9.07
N LEU A 779 8.96 -17.21 8.41
CA LEU A 779 7.90 -16.26 8.73
C LEU A 779 6.52 -16.70 8.23
N THR A 780 6.45 -17.39 7.09
CA THR A 780 5.19 -17.64 6.38
C THR A 780 4.66 -19.06 6.48
N LYS A 781 5.50 -20.04 6.88
CA LYS A 781 5.16 -21.47 6.90
C LYS A 781 3.82 -21.79 7.55
N ASP A 782 3.57 -21.28 8.75
CA ASP A 782 2.36 -21.62 9.49
C ASP A 782 1.09 -21.11 8.78
N VAL A 783 1.17 -19.96 8.15
CA VAL A 783 0.05 -19.34 7.43
C VAL A 783 -0.20 -20.04 6.11
N THR A 784 0.83 -20.35 5.35
CA THR A 784 0.68 -21.07 4.07
C THR A 784 0.20 -22.52 4.28
N GLU A 785 0.62 -23.17 5.36
CA GLU A 785 0.08 -24.50 5.73
C GLU A 785 -1.40 -24.44 6.15
N LEU A 786 -1.80 -23.38 6.87
CA LEU A 786 -3.18 -23.17 7.26
C LEU A 786 -4.05 -22.88 6.03
N HIS A 787 -3.55 -22.06 5.12
CA HIS A 787 -4.19 -21.78 3.84
C HIS A 787 -4.34 -23.05 2.97
N ARG A 788 -3.30 -23.88 2.87
CA ARG A 788 -3.39 -25.16 2.16
C ARG A 788 -4.48 -26.08 2.71
N LYS A 789 -4.69 -26.07 4.04
CA LYS A 789 -5.83 -26.80 4.64
C LYS A 789 -7.16 -26.20 4.24
N GLU A 790 -7.27 -24.86 4.18
CA GLU A 790 -8.47 -24.16 3.71
C GLU A 790 -8.85 -24.62 2.32
N LEU A 791 -7.89 -24.65 1.39
CA LEU A 791 -8.11 -25.05 0.01
C LEU A 791 -8.68 -26.48 -0.11
N THR A 792 -8.35 -27.41 0.79
CA THR A 792 -8.96 -28.76 0.77
C THR A 792 -10.45 -28.78 1.05
N TYR A 793 -11.00 -27.74 1.67
CA TYR A 793 -12.43 -27.59 1.88
C TYR A 793 -13.13 -26.86 0.73
N LEU A 794 -12.42 -25.99 0.06
CA LEU A 794 -12.97 -25.17 -1.04
C LEU A 794 -12.90 -25.88 -2.39
N PHE A 795 -11.92 -26.75 -2.59
CA PHE A 795 -11.65 -27.40 -3.86
C PHE A 795 -11.58 -28.93 -3.72
N ASP A 796 -11.96 -29.65 -4.77
CA ASP A 796 -11.77 -31.08 -4.89
C ASP A 796 -10.30 -31.39 -5.15
N MET A 797 -9.55 -31.68 -4.09
CA MET A 797 -8.17 -32.04 -4.19
C MET A 797 -8.02 -33.57 -4.23
N PRO A 798 -7.19 -34.15 -5.12
CA PRO A 798 -6.97 -35.59 -5.17
C PRO A 798 -6.48 -36.13 -3.83
N HIS A 799 -7.09 -37.20 -3.36
CA HIS A 799 -6.73 -37.82 -2.09
C HIS A 799 -5.32 -38.43 -2.12
N GLY A 800 -4.45 -38.01 -1.23
CA GLY A 800 -3.19 -38.69 -0.88
C GLY A 800 -1.95 -38.30 -1.67
N GLU A 801 -2.07 -37.44 -2.68
CA GLU A 801 -0.93 -36.84 -3.37
C GLU A 801 -0.73 -35.38 -2.91
N LYS A 802 0.54 -34.91 -2.92
CA LYS A 802 0.80 -33.46 -2.79
C LYS A 802 0.14 -32.79 -4.00
N THR A 803 -1.03 -32.25 -3.81
CA THR A 803 -1.75 -31.59 -4.89
C THR A 803 -1.06 -30.29 -5.19
N LEU A 804 -0.61 -30.16 -6.41
CA LEU A 804 0.01 -28.94 -6.89
C LEU A 804 -1.11 -27.96 -7.22
N MET A 805 -0.94 -26.67 -6.90
CA MET A 805 -1.99 -25.67 -7.03
C MET A 805 -2.54 -25.59 -8.45
N GLY A 806 -1.70 -25.60 -9.47
CA GLY A 806 -2.11 -25.60 -10.88
C GLY A 806 -2.89 -26.86 -11.33
N ASP A 807 -2.91 -27.91 -10.51
CA ASP A 807 -3.66 -29.14 -10.75
C ASP A 807 -4.89 -29.24 -9.82
N VAL A 808 -5.30 -28.14 -9.18
CA VAL A 808 -6.45 -28.10 -8.29
C VAL A 808 -7.70 -28.46 -9.06
N GLY A 809 -8.49 -29.33 -8.49
CA GLY A 809 -9.79 -29.71 -9.02
C GLY A 809 -10.79 -28.57 -8.99
N HIS A 810 -11.99 -28.83 -9.43
CA HIS A 810 -13.07 -27.86 -9.45
C HIS A 810 -13.42 -27.37 -8.05
N GLN A 811 -13.82 -26.11 -7.95
CA GLN A 811 -14.34 -25.56 -6.72
C GLN A 811 -15.61 -26.32 -6.30
N ARG A 812 -15.71 -26.63 -5.00
CA ARG A 812 -16.86 -27.33 -4.43
C ARG A 812 -18.12 -26.49 -4.53
N ALA A 813 -19.27 -27.16 -4.52
CA ALA A 813 -20.56 -26.48 -4.49
C ALA A 813 -20.70 -25.62 -3.22
N GLU A 814 -21.40 -24.50 -3.35
CA GLU A 814 -21.57 -23.52 -2.24
C GLU A 814 -22.14 -24.18 -0.98
N ASP A 815 -23.19 -25.00 -1.13
CA ASP A 815 -23.87 -25.67 -0.02
C ASP A 815 -22.99 -26.72 0.68
N GLU A 816 -22.06 -27.38 -0.02
CA GLU A 816 -21.07 -28.29 0.58
C GLU A 816 -20.10 -27.54 1.50
N VAL A 817 -19.68 -26.36 1.09
CA VAL A 817 -18.74 -25.53 1.87
C VAL A 817 -19.47 -24.86 3.03
N SER A 818 -20.62 -24.21 2.75
CA SER A 818 -21.38 -23.44 3.73
C SER A 818 -21.99 -24.29 4.84
N ASN A 819 -22.21 -25.59 4.60
CA ASN A 819 -22.68 -26.54 5.63
C ASN A 819 -21.54 -27.33 6.30
N ASN A 820 -20.27 -27.08 5.98
CA ASN A 820 -19.16 -27.86 6.50
C ASN A 820 -18.67 -27.29 7.84
N VAL A 821 -19.01 -27.98 8.94
CA VAL A 821 -18.65 -27.57 10.30
C VAL A 821 -17.12 -27.53 10.51
N GLU A 822 -16.37 -28.43 9.90
CA GLU A 822 -14.90 -28.44 10.05
C GLU A 822 -14.25 -27.26 9.33
N TYR A 823 -14.84 -26.82 8.20
CA TYR A 823 -14.43 -25.59 7.55
C TYR A 823 -14.70 -24.38 8.45
N HIS A 824 -15.87 -24.31 9.13
CA HIS A 824 -16.17 -23.24 10.08
C HIS A 824 -15.20 -23.23 11.27
N ARG A 825 -14.84 -24.39 11.79
CA ARG A 825 -13.81 -24.53 12.84
C ARG A 825 -12.44 -24.08 12.38
N LEU A 826 -12.07 -24.35 11.13
CA LEU A 826 -10.84 -23.84 10.54
C LEU A 826 -10.87 -22.32 10.46
N THR A 827 -11.90 -21.72 9.84
CA THR A 827 -12.02 -20.26 9.67
C THR A 827 -12.14 -19.53 11.01
N SER A 828 -12.61 -20.19 12.09
CA SER A 828 -12.62 -19.61 13.44
C SER A 828 -11.22 -19.32 14.00
N GLN A 829 -10.17 -19.90 13.41
CA GLN A 829 -8.78 -19.65 13.79
C GLN A 829 -8.21 -18.41 13.07
N PHE A 830 -8.88 -17.92 12.02
CA PHE A 830 -8.41 -16.78 11.25
C PHE A 830 -8.57 -15.49 12.06
N LYS A 831 -7.45 -14.88 12.36
CA LYS A 831 -7.34 -13.63 13.10
C LYS A 831 -6.04 -12.94 12.72
N PHE A 832 -5.91 -11.66 13.01
CA PHE A 832 -4.67 -10.94 12.80
C PHE A 832 -3.51 -11.67 13.47
N GLN A 833 -2.59 -12.16 12.65
CA GLN A 833 -1.31 -12.68 13.09
C GLN A 833 -0.35 -11.52 13.35
N LYS A 834 0.81 -11.80 13.95
CA LYS A 834 1.89 -10.80 14.00
C LYS A 834 2.33 -10.44 12.58
N PRO A 835 2.74 -9.20 12.34
CA PRO A 835 3.27 -8.81 11.04
C PRO A 835 4.46 -9.68 10.64
N PHE A 836 4.51 -10.13 9.40
CA PHE A 836 5.66 -10.86 8.86
C PHE A 836 6.81 -9.96 8.47
N ARG A 837 6.53 -8.66 8.34
CA ARG A 837 7.50 -7.68 7.88
C ARG A 837 7.82 -6.69 8.97
N ARG A 838 9.07 -6.26 9.00
CA ARG A 838 9.50 -5.16 9.84
C ARG A 838 8.68 -3.90 9.54
N PRO A 839 8.48 -3.02 10.52
CA PRO A 839 7.97 -1.67 10.23
C PRO A 839 8.88 -0.96 9.22
N LEU A 840 8.29 -0.26 8.27
CA LEU A 840 9.04 0.43 7.21
C LEU A 840 10.06 1.42 7.78
N PHE A 841 9.68 2.14 8.84
CA PHE A 841 10.59 3.04 9.55
C PHE A 841 11.86 2.33 10.04
N ASN A 842 11.72 1.18 10.70
CA ASN A 842 12.87 0.39 11.16
C ASN A 842 13.73 -0.07 9.99
N TYR A 843 13.12 -0.61 8.94
CA TYR A 843 13.84 -1.09 7.77
C TYR A 843 14.65 0.04 7.10
N GLU A 844 14.06 1.20 6.87
CA GLU A 844 14.70 2.30 6.14
C GLU A 844 15.73 3.07 6.96
N HIS A 845 15.45 3.31 8.23
CA HIS A 845 16.21 4.26 9.04
C HIS A 845 17.17 3.59 10.04
N ILE A 846 16.89 2.37 10.45
CA ILE A 846 17.67 1.67 11.48
C ILE A 846 18.42 0.48 10.90
N ASP A 847 17.72 -0.47 10.31
CA ASP A 847 18.31 -1.76 9.95
C ASP A 847 19.19 -1.66 8.71
N LYS A 848 18.71 -1.02 7.65
CA LYS A 848 19.49 -0.84 6.44
C LYS A 848 20.78 -0.01 6.68
N PRO A 849 20.73 1.14 7.36
CA PRO A 849 21.95 1.85 7.71
C PRO A 849 22.91 1.06 8.60
N ALA A 850 22.41 0.21 9.48
CA ALA A 850 23.26 -0.63 10.34
C ALA A 850 23.92 -1.77 9.54
N HIS A 851 23.18 -2.42 8.65
CA HIS A 851 23.66 -3.52 7.81
C HIS A 851 24.73 -3.09 6.79
N HIS A 852 24.76 -1.83 6.40
CA HIS A 852 25.76 -1.28 5.47
C HIS A 852 27.00 -0.72 6.16
N ARG A 853 27.13 -0.80 7.49
CA ARG A 853 28.31 -0.32 8.22
C ARG A 853 29.39 -1.38 8.41
N ASP A 854 29.08 -2.65 8.14
CA ASP A 854 30.01 -3.78 8.12
C ASP A 854 30.54 -4.01 6.70
#